data_d3522743ac461746eb374babe89b48c1
#
_entry.id   d3522743ac461746eb374babe89b48c1
#
_cell.length_a   1.000
_cell.length_b   1.000
_cell.length_c   1.000
_cell.angle_alpha   90.00
_cell.angle_beta   90.00
_cell.angle_gamma   90.00
#
_symmetry.space_group_name_H-M   'P 1'
#
loop_
_entity.id
_entity.type
_entity.pdbx_description
1 polymer ?
#
loop_
_entity_poly.entity_id
_entity_poly.type
_entity_poly.pdbx_seq_one_letter_code
_entity_poly.pdbx_strand_id
1 'polypeptide(L)'
;MKKNVIIFLVCLITCFMVSCKKEKENEEPVQIQEPVVQEIKAVPVEPEEPEPPRKATFDAAYNFDAVEILNGAFHTDAHKQFLDDPMVFSELSDQGILSGETAVVASYVCKFYPDEAFTFDGETAEINTNINELGVEVPFATILPIDTKMKKTNPENRYSEGMFFFEDNWNWFYKTEWNGNKGWVFGADLYGLGKPIEENRISAKLYETAGKFEEFYPVSGYISLEQTVVQSLENNRLALQKTAPRSYVSTDDMLDYYSELRRKAGTPIFITTDLAAHCQHLIFDRMLQYTEEEYFFPQMAELTDSFIEALSERTDAPEKIREQAIQYFQVPQIIFKTAAQKTGGDSYWNPVEYVEKTESEIQTILADYPAVVQKDYAMIMKAQPDTEAIFKEDEDFSQYKARGHYTKNPVLESYFRAQMWYGHLHFSITKPKEGEQTPEYILDKEAVITLIVDTVQKSRSLYDKWEWLFDPITMLIGLSDDLSFDDICPLWKEQQISDYSEWASNIDNVVEFMSLCADTLRPPAITGQSVFDQYAEIDEETGMPKAPMGWRLFGQRFTYDSLVHEKVSPPRFLPRDIVRGLDIMKAFGSRTADALLAKTDYATMPGLSDILDGFENEFNSYDATFWNKSYYNQVLYQIKTLATFEQGAGFYFTESPAWNIKSQLSAHGTWAELRHDTILYVKQVVAERAGDGDFDPTYRTEPLPKPVHYIEPNVPFWEASLTAVNSLMKIYDYYDILDDETKTYLKNLIELYTRILKIVKLEAENQEVAQKDIEWIPTIISSLERLVLIHCDGYVSDHELLKMACIADVYTNNDLNLCLEVGVASPSRIYVPLNDSQGGKRIAIGYGFTYAEFTQSSSDRLTDEQWKNMVYKQNQKDINKYMPFWEQECFLETTTNASFR
;
A
#
# COMPACT_ATOMS: atom_id res chain seq x y z
N MET A 1 -10.16 15.54 23.55
CA MET A 1 -9.19 16.65 23.44
C MET A 1 -9.78 18.04 23.71
N LYS A 2 -10.88 18.49 23.07
CA LYS A 2 -11.44 19.85 23.32
C LYS A 2 -11.79 20.23 24.76
N LYS A 3 -12.00 19.30 25.70
CA LYS A 3 -12.27 19.60 27.12
C LYS A 3 -11.03 20.02 27.93
N ASN A 4 -9.84 19.60 27.52
CA ASN A 4 -8.61 19.91 28.26
C ASN A 4 -8.02 21.29 27.90
N VAL A 5 -8.29 21.80 26.69
CA VAL A 5 -7.84 23.14 26.27
C VAL A 5 -8.55 24.26 27.05
N ILE A 6 -9.83 24.06 27.39
CA ILE A 6 -10.62 25.06 28.13
C ILE A 6 -10.13 25.16 29.61
N ILE A 7 -9.69 24.04 30.19
CA ILE A 7 -9.15 24.05 31.57
C ILE A 7 -7.79 24.75 31.61
N PHE A 8 -6.97 24.63 30.57
CA PHE A 8 -5.67 25.30 30.51
C PHE A 8 -5.78 26.84 30.37
N LEU A 9 -6.77 27.31 29.61
CA LEU A 9 -7.00 28.75 29.42
C LEU A 9 -7.55 29.41 30.70
N VAL A 10 -8.35 28.73 31.51
CA VAL A 10 -8.89 29.24 32.79
C VAL A 10 -7.80 29.29 33.85
N CYS A 11 -6.85 28.37 33.86
CA CYS A 11 -5.71 28.41 34.79
C CYS A 11 -4.72 29.55 34.46
N LEU A 12 -4.54 29.91 33.18
CA LEU A 12 -3.64 31.03 32.81
C LEU A 12 -4.20 32.38 33.23
N ILE A 13 -5.52 32.58 33.19
CA ILE A 13 -6.15 33.86 33.60
C ILE A 13 -6.14 34.03 35.11
N THR A 14 -6.18 32.97 35.92
CA THR A 14 -6.13 33.03 37.37
C THR A 14 -4.71 33.25 37.91
N CYS A 15 -3.66 32.84 37.22
CA CYS A 15 -2.29 33.09 37.63
C CYS A 15 -1.82 34.55 37.43
N PHE A 16 -2.45 35.29 36.49
CA PHE A 16 -2.09 36.72 36.28
C PHE A 16 -2.71 37.71 37.28
N MET A 17 -3.67 37.29 38.13
CA MET A 17 -4.38 38.16 39.07
C MET A 17 -3.82 38.13 40.51
N VAL A 18 -2.78 37.34 40.79
CA VAL A 18 -2.27 37.18 42.18
C VAL A 18 -0.90 37.82 42.44
N SER A 19 -0.29 38.48 41.43
CA SER A 19 1.08 39.02 41.58
C SER A 19 1.20 40.55 41.60
N CYS A 20 0.19 41.31 42.10
CA CYS A 20 0.33 42.75 42.36
C CYS A 20 -0.28 43.11 43.68
N LYS A 21 0.47 42.92 44.81
CA LYS A 21 0.27 43.57 46.06
C LYS A 21 1.55 43.57 46.89
N LYS A 22 2.23 44.73 46.89
CA LYS A 22 3.03 45.46 47.84
C LYS A 22 4.06 46.33 47.10
N GLU A 23 4.05 47.61 47.23
CA GLU A 23 4.47 48.45 48.33
C GLU A 23 3.97 49.88 48.12
N LYS A 24 3.71 50.59 49.23
CA LYS A 24 3.38 52.02 49.31
C LYS A 24 4.66 52.83 49.46
N GLU A 25 4.75 53.92 48.73
CA GLU A 25 5.36 55.16 49.26
C GLU A 25 4.71 56.39 48.59
N ASN A 26 4.62 57.48 49.36
CA ASN A 26 3.85 58.73 49.11
C ASN A 26 4.57 59.64 48.09
N GLU A 27 3.76 60.27 47.20
CA GLU A 27 4.03 61.67 46.78
C GLU A 27 2.74 62.27 46.18
N GLU A 28 2.68 63.62 46.25
CA GLU A 28 1.48 64.43 46.11
C GLU A 28 0.86 64.53 44.71
N PRO A 29 -0.37 65.11 44.59
CA PRO A 29 -1.17 64.92 43.38
C PRO A 29 -0.84 65.92 42.29
N VAL A 30 -0.45 65.44 41.14
CA VAL A 30 -0.44 66.22 39.89
C VAL A 30 -1.80 66.03 39.18
N GLN A 31 -2.44 67.18 38.91
CA GLN A 31 -3.69 67.21 38.09
C GLN A 31 -3.44 66.59 36.67
N ILE A 32 -4.09 65.56 36.41
CA ILE A 32 -4.14 65.01 35.07
C ILE A 32 -5.50 65.35 34.45
N GLN A 33 -5.46 66.07 33.33
CA GLN A 33 -6.62 66.26 32.44
C GLN A 33 -7.15 64.92 31.95
N GLU A 34 -8.48 64.77 32.01
CA GLU A 34 -9.18 63.60 31.43
C GLU A 34 -8.84 63.46 29.94
N PRO A 35 -8.41 62.28 29.49
CA PRO A 35 -8.28 62.00 28.08
C PRO A 35 -9.69 61.88 27.45
N VAL A 36 -9.92 62.67 26.41
CA VAL A 36 -11.07 62.54 25.53
C VAL A 36 -11.11 61.13 24.96
N VAL A 37 -12.09 60.33 25.43
CA VAL A 37 -12.36 59.03 24.85
C VAL A 37 -12.99 59.28 23.47
N GLN A 38 -12.19 59.21 22.43
CA GLN A 38 -12.74 59.00 21.10
C GLN A 38 -13.37 57.60 21.04
N GLU A 39 -14.67 57.53 20.88
CA GLU A 39 -15.36 56.31 20.49
C GLU A 39 -14.70 55.75 19.17
N ILE A 40 -13.86 54.77 19.32
CA ILE A 40 -13.44 53.93 18.17
C ILE A 40 -14.69 53.16 17.79
N LYS A 41 -15.40 53.64 16.74
CA LYS A 41 -16.39 52.81 16.08
C LYS A 41 -15.69 51.52 15.66
N ALA A 42 -16.14 50.40 16.22
CA ALA A 42 -15.76 49.08 15.73
C ALA A 42 -16.02 49.04 14.21
N VAL A 43 -14.97 48.91 13.45
CA VAL A 43 -15.09 48.56 12.01
C VAL A 43 -15.78 47.21 12.01
N PRO A 44 -16.88 47.03 11.29
CA PRO A 44 -17.46 45.69 11.13
C PRO A 44 -16.35 44.82 10.58
N VAL A 45 -15.98 43.77 11.31
CA VAL A 45 -15.16 42.69 10.78
C VAL A 45 -16.10 42.06 9.73
N GLU A 46 -15.82 42.27 8.45
CA GLU A 46 -16.41 41.48 7.40
C GLU A 46 -16.11 40.01 7.78
N PRO A 47 -17.12 39.12 7.69
CA PRO A 47 -16.87 37.73 7.91
C PRO A 47 -15.74 37.30 6.97
N GLU A 48 -14.68 36.73 7.49
CA GLU A 48 -13.63 36.16 6.67
C GLU A 48 -14.31 35.24 5.64
N GLU A 49 -14.10 35.51 4.35
CA GLU A 49 -14.56 34.59 3.31
C GLU A 49 -13.97 33.22 3.63
N PRO A 50 -14.79 32.15 3.56
CA PRO A 50 -14.25 30.81 3.72
C PRO A 50 -13.13 30.63 2.71
N GLU A 51 -11.97 30.15 3.18
CA GLU A 51 -10.87 29.82 2.27
C GLU A 51 -11.38 28.87 1.17
N PRO A 52 -10.95 29.05 -0.08
CA PRO A 52 -11.31 28.12 -1.13
C PRO A 52 -10.85 26.72 -0.73
N PRO A 53 -11.60 25.66 -1.10
CA PRO A 53 -11.19 24.30 -0.87
C PRO A 53 -9.75 24.08 -1.34
N ARG A 54 -8.95 23.41 -0.55
CA ARG A 54 -7.60 23.02 -0.97
C ARG A 54 -7.75 22.04 -2.10
N LYS A 55 -6.97 22.21 -3.14
CA LYS A 55 -6.83 21.19 -4.16
C LYS A 55 -5.90 20.11 -3.62
N ALA A 56 -6.35 18.87 -3.55
CA ALA A 56 -5.47 17.75 -3.29
C ALA A 56 -4.45 17.69 -4.43
N THR A 57 -3.20 17.97 -4.11
CA THR A 57 -2.10 17.91 -5.07
C THR A 57 -1.02 17.03 -4.50
N PHE A 58 -0.32 16.33 -5.37
CA PHE A 58 0.90 15.63 -5.00
C PHE A 58 2.01 16.59 -4.52
N ASP A 59 1.82 17.90 -4.68
CA ASP A 59 2.70 18.95 -4.20
C ASP A 59 2.35 19.43 -2.78
N ALA A 60 1.29 18.88 -2.15
CA ALA A 60 1.00 19.12 -0.75
C ALA A 60 2.14 18.58 0.14
N ALA A 61 2.09 18.80 1.43
CA ALA A 61 3.16 18.63 2.43
C ALA A 61 4.08 17.38 2.31
N TYR A 62 3.74 16.41 1.45
CA TYR A 62 4.59 15.27 1.07
C TYR A 62 4.89 15.29 -0.41
N ASN A 63 5.77 16.20 -0.80
CA ASN A 63 6.46 16.08 -2.08
C ASN A 63 7.54 15.02 -1.90
N PHE A 64 7.18 13.75 -2.15
CA PHE A 64 8.12 12.65 -2.07
C PHE A 64 9.06 12.71 -3.28
N ASP A 65 10.27 13.19 -3.05
CA ASP A 65 11.39 13.00 -3.96
C ASP A 65 12.15 11.74 -3.53
N ALA A 66 12.19 10.71 -4.39
CA ALA A 66 12.94 9.48 -4.11
C ALA A 66 14.41 9.77 -3.85
N VAL A 67 14.99 10.74 -4.58
CA VAL A 67 16.38 11.15 -4.38
C VAL A 67 16.54 11.81 -3.01
N GLU A 68 15.58 12.61 -2.56
CA GLU A 68 15.62 13.23 -1.24
C GLU A 68 15.41 12.20 -0.14
N ILE A 69 14.50 11.24 -0.31
CA ILE A 69 14.29 10.15 0.64
C ILE A 69 15.52 9.24 0.68
N LEU A 70 16.04 8.84 -0.47
CA LEU A 70 17.27 8.05 -0.56
C LEU A 70 18.47 8.85 -0.03
N ASN A 71 18.58 10.14 -0.35
CA ASN A 71 19.60 11.02 0.22
C ASN A 71 19.41 11.20 1.72
N GLY A 72 18.20 11.41 2.18
CA GLY A 72 17.87 11.49 3.61
C GLY A 72 18.17 10.20 4.36
N ALA A 73 17.87 9.06 3.77
CA ALA A 73 18.09 7.74 4.36
C ALA A 73 19.48 7.16 4.10
N PHE A 74 20.14 7.51 2.98
CA PHE A 74 21.38 6.87 2.50
C PHE A 74 22.50 7.85 2.13
N HIS A 75 22.23 9.14 2.06
CA HIS A 75 23.20 10.15 1.59
C HIS A 75 23.44 11.30 2.58
N THR A 76 22.94 11.23 3.80
CA THR A 76 23.51 12.02 4.88
C THR A 76 24.96 11.61 5.06
N ASP A 77 25.84 12.52 5.46
CA ASP A 77 27.26 12.20 5.68
C ASP A 77 27.43 11.02 6.66
N ALA A 78 26.56 10.91 7.65
CA ALA A 78 26.50 9.78 8.58
C ALA A 78 26.13 8.47 7.89
N HIS A 79 25.14 8.50 7.00
CA HIS A 79 24.69 7.30 6.30
C HIS A 79 25.67 6.88 5.20
N LYS A 80 26.31 7.84 4.54
CA LYS A 80 27.37 7.58 3.57
C LYS A 80 28.56 6.90 4.24
N GLN A 81 28.94 7.36 5.43
CA GLN A 81 29.95 6.67 6.24
C GLN A 81 29.50 5.24 6.61
N PHE A 82 28.22 5.04 6.94
CA PHE A 82 27.64 3.73 7.23
C PHE A 82 27.66 2.77 6.02
N LEU A 83 27.48 3.26 4.78
CA LEU A 83 27.54 2.45 3.57
C LEU A 83 28.98 2.26 3.05
N ASP A 84 29.81 3.31 3.14
CA ASP A 84 31.15 3.33 2.56
C ASP A 84 32.20 2.70 3.51
N ASP A 85 31.97 2.71 4.82
CA ASP A 85 32.90 2.15 5.78
C ASP A 85 32.66 0.63 5.90
N PRO A 86 33.71 -0.20 5.77
CA PRO A 86 33.60 -1.66 5.89
C PRO A 86 33.41 -2.12 7.35
N MET A 87 32.40 -1.57 8.01
CA MET A 87 32.00 -1.99 9.36
C MET A 87 31.12 -3.22 9.33
N VAL A 88 31.29 -4.08 10.33
CA VAL A 88 30.43 -5.24 10.56
C VAL A 88 29.21 -4.80 11.33
N PHE A 89 28.03 -5.10 10.81
CA PHE A 89 26.83 -5.03 11.62
C PHE A 89 26.90 -6.04 12.75
N SER A 90 26.81 -5.57 13.98
CA SER A 90 26.55 -6.45 15.11
C SER A 90 25.04 -6.58 15.24
N GLU A 91 24.51 -7.79 15.07
CA GLU A 91 23.19 -8.08 15.61
C GLU A 91 23.18 -7.61 17.07
N LEU A 92 22.06 -7.03 17.52
CA LEU A 92 21.75 -6.88 18.92
C LEU A 92 21.58 -8.32 19.45
N SER A 93 22.71 -8.97 19.73
CA SER A 93 22.72 -10.26 20.40
C SER A 93 22.16 -10.07 21.80
N ASP A 94 21.85 -11.15 22.51
CA ASP A 94 21.47 -11.13 23.92
C ASP A 94 22.47 -10.37 24.83
N GLN A 95 23.64 -10.04 24.31
CA GLN A 95 24.65 -9.25 24.98
C GLN A 95 24.56 -7.74 24.66
N GLY A 96 23.81 -7.34 23.63
CA GLY A 96 23.67 -5.97 23.16
C GLY A 96 24.93 -5.41 22.49
N ILE A 97 24.95 -4.09 22.22
CA ILE A 97 26.08 -3.38 21.64
C ILE A 97 27.20 -3.26 22.71
N LEU A 98 28.43 -3.50 22.34
CA LEU A 98 29.55 -3.49 23.26
C LEU A 98 30.12 -2.07 23.42
N SER A 99 30.63 -1.77 24.63
CA SER A 99 31.35 -0.52 24.89
C SER A 99 32.54 -0.34 23.94
N GLY A 100 32.66 0.87 23.40
CA GLY A 100 33.68 1.23 22.40
C GLY A 100 33.33 0.86 20.98
N GLU A 101 32.15 0.34 20.72
CA GLU A 101 31.58 0.19 19.39
C GLU A 101 30.84 1.45 18.93
N THR A 102 30.42 1.50 17.68
CA THR A 102 29.52 2.51 17.15
C THR A 102 28.17 1.89 16.81
N ALA A 103 27.12 2.70 16.88
CA ALA A 103 25.80 2.32 16.45
C ALA A 103 25.25 3.38 15.49
N VAL A 104 24.38 2.97 14.59
CA VAL A 104 23.61 3.88 13.74
C VAL A 104 22.18 3.97 14.23
N VAL A 105 21.61 5.15 14.19
CA VAL A 105 20.18 5.36 14.45
C VAL A 105 19.41 4.79 13.26
N ALA A 106 18.67 3.72 13.51
CA ALA A 106 17.90 2.99 12.50
C ALA A 106 16.38 3.23 12.64
N SER A 107 15.99 4.24 13.42
CA SER A 107 14.60 4.59 13.72
C SER A 107 14.37 6.09 13.49
N TYR A 108 13.22 6.47 12.94
CA TYR A 108 12.82 7.88 12.76
C TYR A 108 12.31 8.54 14.04
N VAL A 109 12.15 7.78 15.11
CA VAL A 109 11.65 8.29 16.40
C VAL A 109 12.67 8.13 17.52
N CYS A 110 13.92 7.80 17.19
CA CYS A 110 14.99 7.70 18.16
C CYS A 110 15.13 9.01 18.96
N LYS A 111 15.19 8.89 20.26
CA LYS A 111 15.39 10.02 21.16
C LYS A 111 16.64 9.88 22.01
N PHE A 112 17.33 10.99 22.18
CA PHE A 112 18.42 11.16 23.11
C PHE A 112 17.88 11.67 24.46
N TYR A 113 18.21 10.99 25.54
CA TYR A 113 17.73 11.26 26.88
C TYR A 113 18.88 11.71 27.79
N PRO A 114 18.72 12.83 28.53
CA PRO A 114 19.72 13.24 29.51
C PRO A 114 19.67 12.36 30.77
N ASP A 115 20.72 12.45 31.62
CA ASP A 115 20.81 11.67 32.86
C ASP A 115 19.60 11.89 33.80
N GLU A 116 18.95 13.07 33.75
CA GLU A 116 17.75 13.40 34.53
C GLU A 116 16.51 12.59 34.18
N ALA A 117 16.51 11.91 33.03
CA ALA A 117 15.43 11.00 32.64
C ALA A 117 15.44 9.69 33.45
N PHE A 118 16.46 9.46 34.26
CA PHE A 118 16.68 8.23 35.01
C PHE A 118 16.99 8.50 36.48
N THR A 119 16.62 7.53 37.31
CA THR A 119 17.06 7.46 38.71
C THR A 119 18.09 6.36 38.85
N PHE A 120 19.34 6.71 39.11
CA PHE A 120 20.45 5.78 39.17
C PHE A 120 20.64 5.14 40.56
N ASP A 121 20.95 3.83 40.55
CA ASP A 121 21.42 3.08 41.73
C ASP A 121 22.70 2.33 41.33
N GLY A 122 23.84 2.97 41.51
CA GLY A 122 25.13 2.46 41.04
C GLY A 122 25.23 2.35 39.51
N GLU A 123 25.35 1.13 38.99
CA GLU A 123 25.42 0.83 37.56
C GLU A 123 24.05 0.50 36.96
N THR A 124 23.00 0.54 37.76
CA THR A 124 21.62 0.30 37.35
C THR A 124 20.75 1.55 37.47
N ALA A 125 19.61 1.58 36.78
CA ALA A 125 18.69 2.70 36.84
C ALA A 125 17.23 2.28 36.68
N GLU A 126 16.31 3.20 37.02
CA GLU A 126 14.89 3.16 36.72
C GLU A 126 14.53 4.36 35.84
N ILE A 127 13.55 4.17 34.94
CA ILE A 127 13.03 5.24 34.09
C ILE A 127 12.12 6.16 34.91
N ASN A 128 12.34 7.47 34.82
CA ASN A 128 11.48 8.46 35.43
C ASN A 128 10.22 8.71 34.61
N THR A 129 9.11 9.06 35.28
CA THR A 129 7.79 9.25 34.65
C THR A 129 7.74 10.39 33.62
N ASN A 130 8.72 11.27 33.60
CA ASN A 130 8.82 12.41 32.69
C ASN A 130 9.80 12.17 31.52
N ILE A 131 10.22 10.92 31.28
CA ILE A 131 11.22 10.60 30.24
C ILE A 131 10.81 11.10 28.86
N ASN A 132 9.54 10.98 28.51
CA ASN A 132 9.01 11.41 27.21
C ASN A 132 9.09 12.92 26.98
N GLU A 133 9.09 13.71 28.06
CA GLU A 133 9.21 15.18 28.00
C GLU A 133 10.67 15.63 27.86
N LEU A 134 11.62 14.78 28.22
CA LEU A 134 13.05 15.08 28.23
C LEU A 134 13.78 14.57 26.97
N GLY A 135 13.16 13.70 26.20
CA GLY A 135 13.75 13.14 24.98
C GLY A 135 13.87 14.16 23.85
N VAL A 136 15.04 14.22 23.23
CA VAL A 136 15.33 15.06 22.05
C VAL A 136 15.56 14.14 20.84
N GLU A 137 14.85 14.38 19.75
CA GLU A 137 14.95 13.56 18.53
C GLU A 137 16.38 13.52 17.97
N VAL A 138 16.82 12.31 17.62
CA VAL A 138 18.09 12.07 16.92
C VAL A 138 17.79 11.68 15.48
N PRO A 139 18.34 12.41 14.50
CA PRO A 139 18.05 12.12 13.09
C PRO A 139 18.40 10.67 12.71
N PHE A 140 17.58 10.08 11.85
CA PHE A 140 17.84 8.80 11.23
C PHE A 140 19.24 8.77 10.59
N ALA A 141 19.88 7.59 10.60
CA ALA A 141 21.24 7.36 10.11
C ALA A 141 22.38 8.09 10.86
N THR A 142 22.08 8.77 12.00
CA THR A 142 23.13 9.33 12.85
C THR A 142 24.02 8.22 13.41
N ILE A 143 25.33 8.34 13.28
CA ILE A 143 26.30 7.41 13.87
C ILE A 143 26.67 7.88 15.26
N LEU A 144 26.50 7.02 16.26
CA LEU A 144 26.70 7.33 17.67
C LEU A 144 27.84 6.45 18.27
N PRO A 145 28.80 7.05 18.96
CA PRO A 145 29.78 6.28 19.74
C PRO A 145 29.12 5.69 20.98
N ILE A 146 29.32 4.42 21.25
CA ILE A 146 28.76 3.72 22.41
C ILE A 146 29.81 3.61 23.51
N ASP A 147 29.51 4.20 24.68
CA ASP A 147 30.38 4.14 25.85
C ASP A 147 30.04 2.95 26.73
N THR A 148 28.79 2.83 27.16
CA THR A 148 28.32 1.73 28.02
C THR A 148 26.84 1.51 27.91
N LYS A 149 26.34 0.35 28.35
CA LYS A 149 24.90 0.07 28.45
C LYS A 149 24.43 0.15 29.91
N MET A 150 23.23 0.68 30.09
CA MET A 150 22.53 0.78 31.36
C MET A 150 21.69 -0.48 31.60
N LYS A 151 21.65 -0.97 32.82
CA LYS A 151 20.77 -2.07 33.26
C LYS A 151 19.66 -1.55 34.17
N LYS A 152 18.47 -2.16 34.05
CA LYS A 152 17.34 -1.84 34.92
C LYS A 152 17.62 -2.32 36.37
N THR A 153 17.27 -1.50 37.34
CA THR A 153 17.26 -1.87 38.75
C THR A 153 16.09 -2.85 38.98
N ASN A 154 16.32 -3.95 39.67
CA ASN A 154 15.32 -4.97 39.97
C ASN A 154 14.51 -5.43 38.74
N PRO A 155 15.15 -6.11 37.78
CA PRO A 155 14.47 -6.56 36.59
C PRO A 155 13.30 -7.50 36.92
N GLU A 156 12.13 -7.22 36.37
CA GLU A 156 10.88 -7.97 36.62
C GLU A 156 10.96 -9.44 36.18
N ASN A 157 11.79 -9.71 35.18
CA ASN A 157 12.00 -11.02 34.63
C ASN A 157 13.49 -11.38 34.66
N ARG A 158 13.79 -12.56 35.20
CA ARG A 158 15.17 -13.11 35.25
C ARG A 158 15.77 -13.36 33.86
N TYR A 159 14.93 -13.42 32.82
CA TYR A 159 15.36 -13.61 31.42
C TYR A 159 15.65 -12.30 30.70
N SER A 160 15.25 -11.14 31.25
CA SER A 160 15.47 -9.82 30.64
C SER A 160 16.92 -9.33 30.75
N GLU A 161 17.79 -10.04 31.49
CA GLU A 161 19.21 -9.66 31.72
C GLU A 161 19.43 -8.17 32.12
N GLY A 162 18.42 -7.55 32.71
CA GLY A 162 18.43 -6.14 33.09
C GLY A 162 18.06 -5.18 31.95
N MET A 163 17.36 -5.64 30.93
CA MET A 163 16.74 -4.79 29.93
C MET A 163 15.57 -4.00 30.52
N PHE A 164 15.27 -2.86 29.90
CA PHE A 164 14.08 -2.07 30.14
C PHE A 164 13.00 -2.51 29.16
N PHE A 165 11.75 -2.51 29.62
CA PHE A 165 10.60 -2.48 28.73
C PHE A 165 10.23 -1.02 28.52
N PHE A 166 10.41 -0.52 27.28
CA PHE A 166 10.18 0.87 26.94
C PHE A 166 9.75 0.96 25.47
N GLU A 167 8.75 1.77 25.15
CA GLU A 167 8.18 1.88 23.80
C GLU A 167 7.90 0.49 23.19
N ASP A 168 7.23 -0.38 23.97
CA ASP A 168 6.83 -1.76 23.64
C ASP A 168 7.95 -2.72 23.24
N ASN A 169 9.19 -2.36 23.53
CA ASN A 169 10.36 -3.18 23.26
C ASN A 169 11.19 -3.47 24.50
N TRP A 170 11.84 -4.63 24.51
CA TRP A 170 12.85 -5.00 25.50
C TRP A 170 14.25 -4.69 24.97
N ASN A 171 14.95 -3.71 25.56
CA ASN A 171 16.34 -3.41 25.25
C ASN A 171 17.02 -2.64 26.39
N TRP A 172 18.32 -2.37 26.25
CA TRP A 172 19.08 -1.51 27.15
C TRP A 172 19.09 -0.08 26.65
N PHE A 173 19.32 0.88 27.54
CA PHE A 173 19.76 2.21 27.15
C PHE A 173 21.28 2.25 27.03
N TYR A 174 21.76 2.85 25.96
CA TYR A 174 23.18 2.98 25.65
C TYR A 174 23.66 4.39 25.85
N LYS A 175 24.77 4.56 26.60
CA LYS A 175 25.40 5.85 26.81
C LYS A 175 26.15 6.26 25.55
N THR A 176 25.90 7.49 25.11
CA THR A 176 26.49 8.05 23.90
C THR A 176 26.76 9.55 24.08
N GLU A 177 27.49 10.12 23.12
CA GLU A 177 27.70 11.55 23.00
C GLU A 177 27.14 12.03 21.64
N TRP A 178 26.22 12.98 21.71
CA TRP A 178 25.59 13.54 20.52
C TRP A 178 25.47 15.06 20.65
N ASN A 179 25.85 15.83 19.60
CA ASN A 179 25.91 17.29 19.63
C ASN A 179 26.65 17.89 20.84
N GLY A 180 27.72 17.20 21.27
CA GLY A 180 28.53 17.64 22.41
C GLY A 180 27.92 17.36 23.80
N ASN A 181 26.75 16.72 23.87
CA ASN A 181 26.07 16.33 25.10
C ASN A 181 26.23 14.84 25.34
N LYS A 182 26.42 14.42 26.56
CA LYS A 182 26.40 13.02 26.98
C LYS A 182 25.02 12.67 27.53
N GLY A 183 24.51 11.49 27.10
CA GLY A 183 23.20 11.01 27.50
C GLY A 183 22.97 9.58 27.02
N TRP A 184 21.72 9.21 26.82
CA TRP A 184 21.29 7.85 26.60
C TRP A 184 20.37 7.76 25.39
N VAL A 185 20.49 6.67 24.65
CA VAL A 185 19.57 6.31 23.57
C VAL A 185 19.07 4.88 23.78
N PHE A 186 17.81 4.61 23.39
CA PHE A 186 17.24 3.28 23.57
C PHE A 186 17.75 2.33 22.49
N GLY A 187 18.11 1.13 22.87
CA GLY A 187 18.76 0.19 22.00
C GLY A 187 17.87 -0.39 20.89
N ALA A 188 16.55 -0.34 21.08
CA ALA A 188 15.61 -0.75 20.03
C ALA A 188 15.64 0.18 18.81
N ASP A 189 16.11 1.42 18.99
CA ASP A 189 16.27 2.41 17.92
C ASP A 189 17.64 2.35 17.23
N LEU A 190 18.51 1.43 17.63
CA LEU A 190 19.90 1.42 17.20
C LEU A 190 20.26 0.13 16.46
N TYR A 191 21.17 0.27 15.51
CA TYR A 191 21.87 -0.82 14.89
C TYR A 191 23.36 -0.75 15.23
N GLY A 192 23.91 -1.82 15.82
CA GLY A 192 25.32 -1.87 16.16
C GLY A 192 26.19 -2.05 14.92
N LEU A 193 27.14 -1.12 14.67
CA LEU A 193 28.07 -1.21 13.55
C LEU A 193 29.34 -2.01 13.87
N GLY A 194 29.67 -2.13 15.14
CA GLY A 194 30.88 -2.82 15.56
C GLY A 194 32.18 -2.14 15.12
N LYS A 195 33.26 -2.90 15.01
CA LYS A 195 34.57 -2.45 14.54
C LYS A 195 34.78 -2.84 13.08
N PRO A 196 35.55 -2.05 12.30
CA PRO A 196 35.94 -2.43 10.95
C PRO A 196 36.58 -3.81 10.95
N ILE A 197 36.19 -4.70 10.02
CA ILE A 197 36.77 -6.02 9.87
C ILE A 197 37.92 -5.93 8.86
N GLU A 198 39.12 -6.22 9.32
CA GLU A 198 40.32 -6.38 8.45
C GLU A 198 40.40 -7.80 7.87
N GLU A 199 39.72 -8.79 8.44
CA GLU A 199 39.86 -10.21 8.08
C GLU A 199 38.51 -10.92 7.94
N ASN A 200 38.48 -11.94 7.07
CA ASN A 200 37.31 -12.82 6.79
C ASN A 200 36.14 -12.21 6.04
N ARG A 201 36.39 -11.59 4.90
CA ARG A 201 35.35 -11.23 3.93
C ARG A 201 35.20 -12.34 2.89
N ILE A 202 33.96 -12.68 2.58
CA ILE A 202 33.63 -13.68 1.56
C ILE A 202 32.85 -12.94 0.46
N SER A 203 33.37 -13.00 -0.78
CA SER A 203 32.57 -12.55 -1.92
C SER A 203 31.90 -13.77 -2.54
N ALA A 204 30.61 -13.69 -2.73
CA ALA A 204 29.88 -14.58 -3.61
C ALA A 204 30.17 -14.15 -5.05
N LYS A 205 31.36 -14.49 -5.57
CA LYS A 205 31.65 -14.19 -6.97
C LYS A 205 30.69 -14.92 -7.87
N LEU A 206 30.18 -14.15 -8.82
CA LEU A 206 29.41 -14.69 -9.89
C LEU A 206 30.24 -15.59 -10.78
N TYR A 207 29.63 -16.62 -11.25
CA TYR A 207 30.27 -17.64 -12.01
C TYR A 207 30.64 -17.12 -13.40
N GLU A 208 31.96 -17.02 -13.71
CA GLU A 208 32.42 -16.55 -15.01
C GLU A 208 32.41 -17.64 -16.09
N THR A 209 32.44 -18.90 -15.69
CA THR A 209 32.42 -20.03 -16.63
C THR A 209 31.59 -21.20 -16.11
N ALA A 210 30.79 -21.81 -16.97
CA ALA A 210 30.10 -23.06 -16.70
C ALA A 210 31.16 -24.16 -16.42
N GLY A 211 31.40 -24.42 -15.15
CA GLY A 211 32.08 -25.65 -14.72
C GLY A 211 31.12 -26.82 -14.87
N LYS A 212 31.58 -28.02 -14.77
CA LYS A 212 30.67 -29.16 -14.65
C LYS A 212 29.92 -29.05 -13.34
N PHE A 213 28.59 -29.15 -13.38
CA PHE A 213 27.72 -29.07 -12.18
C PHE A 213 28.01 -30.20 -11.19
N GLU A 214 28.68 -31.26 -11.61
CA GLU A 214 29.25 -32.29 -10.75
C GLU A 214 30.27 -31.73 -9.74
N GLU A 215 30.88 -30.59 -10.05
CA GLU A 215 31.84 -29.90 -9.18
C GLU A 215 31.16 -28.98 -8.16
N PHE A 216 29.84 -28.63 -8.41
CA PHE A 216 29.09 -27.88 -7.44
C PHE A 216 28.77 -28.75 -6.26
N TYR A 217 29.00 -28.19 -5.11
CA TYR A 217 28.65 -28.81 -3.87
C TYR A 217 27.19 -29.23 -3.96
N PRO A 218 26.85 -30.50 -3.79
CA PRO A 218 25.48 -30.90 -3.77
C PRO A 218 24.80 -30.04 -2.74
N VAL A 219 23.70 -29.40 -3.15
CA VAL A 219 22.83 -28.62 -2.32
C VAL A 219 22.56 -29.43 -1.07
N SER A 220 23.24 -29.18 -0.01
CA SER A 220 23.29 -29.94 1.24
C SER A 220 23.10 -31.45 1.08
N GLY A 221 23.63 -32.29 1.92
CA GLY A 221 23.36 -33.72 1.92
C GLY A 221 21.89 -34.10 2.12
N TYR A 222 21.00 -33.11 2.14
CA TYR A 222 19.56 -33.22 2.35
C TYR A 222 18.74 -33.06 1.07
N ILE A 223 19.27 -32.44 0.05
CA ILE A 223 18.55 -32.22 -1.22
C ILE A 223 19.39 -32.85 -2.35
N SER A 224 18.96 -33.97 -2.88
CA SER A 224 19.45 -34.45 -4.16
C SER A 224 18.80 -33.67 -5.28
N LEU A 225 19.61 -33.04 -6.14
CA LEU A 225 19.08 -32.40 -7.34
C LEU A 225 18.52 -33.45 -8.28
N GLU A 226 17.31 -33.22 -8.76
CA GLU A 226 16.74 -34.01 -9.85
C GLU A 226 17.57 -33.80 -11.12
N GLN A 227 17.66 -34.81 -11.96
CA GLN A 227 18.43 -34.73 -13.21
C GLN A 227 17.90 -33.62 -14.13
N THR A 228 16.60 -33.36 -14.12
CA THR A 228 15.97 -32.27 -14.87
C THR A 228 16.45 -30.91 -14.39
N VAL A 229 16.58 -30.70 -13.06
CA VAL A 229 17.15 -29.49 -12.46
C VAL A 229 18.61 -29.32 -12.90
N VAL A 230 19.43 -30.36 -12.81
CA VAL A 230 20.82 -30.32 -13.27
C VAL A 230 20.93 -29.94 -14.73
N GLN A 231 20.11 -30.55 -15.60
CA GLN A 231 20.08 -30.21 -17.02
C GLN A 231 19.64 -28.76 -17.28
N SER A 232 18.68 -28.25 -16.51
CA SER A 232 18.27 -26.86 -16.64
C SER A 232 19.38 -25.90 -16.20
N LEU A 233 20.06 -26.20 -15.10
CA LEU A 233 21.22 -25.41 -14.64
C LEU A 233 22.33 -25.40 -15.69
N GLU A 234 22.61 -26.53 -16.34
CA GLU A 234 23.61 -26.62 -17.43
C GLU A 234 23.22 -25.81 -18.67
N ASN A 235 21.96 -25.86 -19.05
CA ASN A 235 21.47 -25.21 -20.25
C ASN A 235 21.12 -23.74 -20.05
N ASN A 236 20.52 -23.42 -18.91
CA ASN A 236 19.88 -22.13 -18.61
C ASN A 236 20.56 -21.34 -17.48
N ARG A 237 21.60 -21.88 -16.84
CA ARG A 237 22.29 -21.23 -15.70
C ARG A 237 21.37 -20.91 -14.50
N LEU A 238 20.14 -21.41 -14.55
CA LEU A 238 19.05 -21.24 -13.60
C LEU A 238 18.11 -22.43 -13.76
N ALA A 239 17.46 -22.84 -12.68
CA ALA A 239 16.33 -23.76 -12.78
C ALA A 239 15.15 -23.22 -11.99
N LEU A 240 13.98 -23.18 -12.62
CA LEU A 240 12.70 -22.86 -12.05
C LEU A 240 11.90 -24.15 -11.92
N GLN A 241 11.41 -24.45 -10.73
CA GLN A 241 10.64 -25.67 -10.49
C GLN A 241 9.35 -25.32 -9.76
N LYS A 242 8.21 -25.77 -10.28
CA LYS A 242 6.94 -25.62 -9.57
C LYS A 242 7.03 -26.34 -8.22
N THR A 243 6.58 -25.67 -7.18
CA THR A 243 6.26 -26.39 -5.94
C THR A 243 4.86 -26.97 -6.08
N ALA A 244 4.58 -27.95 -5.26
CA ALA A 244 3.26 -28.47 -5.17
C ALA A 244 2.46 -27.70 -4.13
N PRO A 245 1.25 -27.20 -4.42
CA PRO A 245 0.39 -26.61 -3.42
C PRO A 245 0.20 -27.55 -2.24
N ARG A 246 0.34 -27.03 -1.06
CA ARG A 246 0.13 -27.79 0.16
C ARG A 246 -1.37 -28.02 0.38
N SER A 247 -1.71 -28.96 1.25
CA SER A 247 -3.11 -29.20 1.63
C SER A 247 -3.82 -27.89 2.03
N TYR A 248 -5.10 -27.77 1.73
CA TYR A 248 -5.94 -26.62 2.11
C TYR A 248 -5.84 -26.22 3.58
N VAL A 249 -5.65 -27.22 4.46
CA VAL A 249 -5.49 -27.00 5.91
C VAL A 249 -4.05 -26.75 6.36
N SER A 250 -3.09 -26.69 5.45
CA SER A 250 -1.68 -26.42 5.71
C SER A 250 -1.32 -25.01 5.23
N THR A 251 -0.34 -24.39 5.86
CA THR A 251 0.27 -23.15 5.36
C THR A 251 0.89 -23.38 3.98
N ASP A 252 0.73 -22.41 3.08
CA ASP A 252 1.32 -22.44 1.73
C ASP A 252 1.70 -21.02 1.32
N ASP A 253 2.61 -20.45 2.07
CA ASP A 253 3.15 -19.10 1.90
C ASP A 253 4.64 -19.16 1.57
N MET A 254 5.15 -18.19 0.82
CA MET A 254 6.56 -18.14 0.44
C MET A 254 7.49 -18.15 1.68
N LEU A 255 7.11 -17.47 2.75
CA LEU A 255 7.84 -17.47 4.02
C LEU A 255 7.96 -18.85 4.64
N ASP A 256 6.93 -19.69 4.56
CA ASP A 256 7.00 -21.06 5.08
C ASP A 256 8.06 -21.89 4.39
N TYR A 257 8.16 -21.78 3.07
CA TYR A 257 9.15 -22.49 2.29
C TYR A 257 10.58 -22.01 2.62
N TYR A 258 10.76 -20.70 2.78
CA TYR A 258 12.04 -20.15 3.24
C TYR A 258 12.36 -20.55 4.67
N SER A 259 11.40 -20.61 5.55
CA SER A 259 11.56 -21.08 6.94
C SER A 259 12.00 -22.54 7.00
N GLU A 260 11.45 -23.37 6.12
CA GLU A 260 11.90 -24.74 5.97
C GLU A 260 13.34 -24.84 5.45
N LEU A 261 13.74 -24.01 4.48
CA LEU A 261 15.13 -23.95 4.02
C LEU A 261 16.07 -23.58 5.16
N ARG A 262 15.73 -22.57 5.95
CA ARG A 262 16.54 -22.12 7.10
C ARG A 262 16.76 -23.22 8.14
N ARG A 263 15.73 -24.04 8.38
CA ARG A 263 15.84 -25.18 9.32
C ARG A 263 16.75 -26.31 8.80
N LYS A 264 17.07 -26.31 7.50
CA LYS A 264 17.94 -27.32 6.87
C LYS A 264 19.39 -26.84 6.91
N ALA A 265 20.11 -27.20 7.97
CA ALA A 265 21.50 -26.82 8.18
C ALA A 265 22.35 -27.08 6.94
N GLY A 266 23.18 -26.12 6.57
CA GLY A 266 24.09 -26.25 5.44
C GLY A 266 23.48 -25.92 4.06
N THR A 267 22.22 -25.52 3.97
CA THR A 267 21.60 -25.14 2.71
C THR A 267 21.93 -23.68 2.37
N PRO A 268 22.61 -23.39 1.24
CA PRO A 268 22.77 -22.04 0.75
C PRO A 268 21.41 -21.44 0.37
N ILE A 269 21.10 -20.26 0.90
CA ILE A 269 19.83 -19.57 0.67
C ILE A 269 20.06 -18.41 -0.29
N PHE A 270 19.17 -18.29 -1.28
CA PHE A 270 19.06 -17.16 -2.18
C PHE A 270 17.80 -16.35 -1.84
N ILE A 271 17.96 -15.20 -1.20
CA ILE A 271 16.84 -14.29 -0.89
C ILE A 271 16.45 -13.57 -2.17
N THR A 272 15.23 -13.79 -2.62
CA THR A 272 14.69 -13.17 -3.83
C THR A 272 14.05 -11.81 -3.57
N THR A 273 13.95 -10.98 -4.59
CA THR A 273 13.11 -9.78 -4.59
C THR A 273 11.64 -10.13 -4.42
N ASP A 274 11.22 -11.29 -4.91
CA ASP A 274 9.85 -11.83 -4.76
C ASP A 274 9.43 -11.99 -3.30
N LEU A 275 10.31 -12.49 -2.44
CA LEU A 275 10.05 -12.62 -1.01
C LEU A 275 9.80 -11.23 -0.38
N ALA A 276 10.60 -10.24 -0.75
CA ALA A 276 10.45 -8.89 -0.21
C ALA A 276 9.17 -8.22 -0.71
N ALA A 277 8.84 -8.35 -2.00
CA ALA A 277 7.62 -7.82 -2.58
C ALA A 277 6.38 -8.44 -1.95
N HIS A 278 6.35 -9.76 -1.83
CA HIS A 278 5.25 -10.49 -1.17
C HIS A 278 5.06 -10.07 0.30
N CYS A 279 6.13 -9.95 1.07
CA CYS A 279 6.01 -9.49 2.45
C CYS A 279 5.58 -8.03 2.55
N GLN A 280 6.00 -7.16 1.62
CA GLN A 280 5.53 -5.79 1.55
C GLN A 280 4.04 -5.70 1.24
N HIS A 281 3.53 -6.54 0.32
CA HIS A 281 2.11 -6.72 0.06
C HIS A 281 1.36 -7.11 1.34
N LEU A 282 1.78 -8.18 2.04
CA LEU A 282 1.11 -8.64 3.26
C LEU A 282 1.06 -7.56 4.35
N ILE A 283 2.13 -6.78 4.51
CA ILE A 283 2.18 -5.69 5.47
C ILE A 283 1.22 -4.57 5.06
N PHE A 284 1.25 -4.16 3.78
CA PHE A 284 0.38 -3.10 3.27
C PHE A 284 -1.10 -3.49 3.32
N ASP A 285 -1.45 -4.69 2.90
CA ASP A 285 -2.82 -5.23 2.94
C ASP A 285 -3.40 -5.20 4.37
N ARG A 286 -2.61 -5.58 5.37
CA ARG A 286 -3.03 -5.55 6.78
C ARG A 286 -3.12 -4.15 7.37
N MET A 287 -2.17 -3.28 7.02
CA MET A 287 -2.24 -1.87 7.40
C MET A 287 -3.49 -1.22 6.83
N LEU A 288 -3.81 -1.52 5.56
CA LEU A 288 -4.99 -0.97 4.89
C LEU A 288 -6.28 -1.48 5.56
N GLN A 289 -6.41 -2.78 5.82
CA GLN A 289 -7.53 -3.37 6.55
C GLN A 289 -7.77 -2.70 7.91
N TYR A 290 -6.70 -2.52 8.69
CA TYR A 290 -6.78 -1.87 10.00
C TYR A 290 -7.21 -0.40 9.87
N THR A 291 -6.64 0.32 8.92
CA THR A 291 -6.98 1.73 8.67
C THR A 291 -8.43 1.91 8.23
N GLU A 292 -8.92 1.04 7.36
CA GLU A 292 -10.29 1.05 6.88
C GLU A 292 -11.29 0.72 8.00
N GLU A 293 -10.99 -0.27 8.83
CA GLU A 293 -11.86 -0.68 9.92
C GLU A 293 -11.89 0.32 11.08
N GLU A 294 -10.72 0.82 11.52
CA GLU A 294 -10.60 1.63 12.74
C GLU A 294 -10.74 3.14 12.48
N TYR A 295 -10.38 3.61 11.28
CA TYR A 295 -10.37 5.03 10.95
C TYR A 295 -11.38 5.40 9.85
N PHE A 296 -11.34 4.77 8.69
CA PHE A 296 -12.13 5.21 7.54
C PHE A 296 -13.62 4.87 7.68
N PHE A 297 -13.96 3.66 8.14
CA PHE A 297 -15.35 3.25 8.31
C PHE A 297 -16.14 4.17 9.27
N PRO A 298 -15.67 4.46 10.51
CA PRO A 298 -16.40 5.35 11.41
C PRO A 298 -16.43 6.81 10.90
N GLN A 299 -15.37 7.30 10.28
CA GLN A 299 -15.33 8.66 9.74
C GLN A 299 -16.24 8.83 8.52
N MET A 300 -16.35 7.82 7.67
CA MET A 300 -17.27 7.81 6.53
C MET A 300 -18.74 7.77 6.99
N ALA A 301 -19.05 7.03 8.04
CA ALA A 301 -20.37 7.04 8.66
C ALA A 301 -20.71 8.43 9.24
N GLU A 302 -19.75 9.07 9.94
CA GLU A 302 -19.91 10.42 10.48
C GLU A 302 -20.09 11.47 9.36
N LEU A 303 -19.32 11.37 8.29
CA LEU A 303 -19.44 12.25 7.12
C LEU A 303 -20.82 12.09 6.47
N THR A 304 -21.28 10.86 6.29
CA THR A 304 -22.61 10.55 5.74
C THR A 304 -23.74 11.18 6.56
N ASP A 305 -23.70 11.01 7.88
CA ASP A 305 -24.67 11.63 8.79
C ASP A 305 -24.62 13.16 8.72
N SER A 306 -23.40 13.73 8.64
CA SER A 306 -23.20 15.18 8.53
C SER A 306 -23.76 15.76 7.22
N PHE A 307 -23.65 15.04 6.10
CA PHE A 307 -24.29 15.45 4.85
C PHE A 307 -25.82 15.43 4.94
N ILE A 308 -26.40 14.37 5.51
CA ILE A 308 -27.85 14.24 5.69
C ILE A 308 -28.38 15.38 6.58
N GLU A 309 -27.68 15.70 7.68
CA GLU A 309 -28.04 16.81 8.56
C GLU A 309 -27.99 18.14 7.82
N ALA A 310 -26.88 18.45 7.17
CA ALA A 310 -26.70 19.70 6.44
C ALA A 310 -27.68 19.85 5.28
N LEU A 311 -27.95 18.80 4.50
CA LEU A 311 -28.93 18.82 3.42
C LEU A 311 -30.38 18.95 3.93
N SER A 312 -30.68 18.38 5.11
CA SER A 312 -32.00 18.53 5.73
C SER A 312 -32.30 19.97 6.14
N GLU A 313 -31.27 20.75 6.48
CA GLU A 313 -31.38 22.17 6.80
C GLU A 313 -31.56 23.09 5.56
N ARG A 314 -31.29 22.56 4.36
CA ARG A 314 -31.39 23.30 3.08
C ARG A 314 -32.86 23.52 2.66
N THR A 315 -33.62 24.20 3.52
CA THR A 315 -35.03 24.58 3.23
C THR A 315 -35.16 25.61 2.09
N ASP A 316 -34.02 26.21 1.70
CA ASP A 316 -33.85 27.05 0.55
C ASP A 316 -33.76 26.26 -0.78
N ALA A 317 -33.58 24.95 -0.76
CA ALA A 317 -33.51 24.14 -1.98
C ALA A 317 -34.90 23.61 -2.41
N PRO A 318 -35.14 23.43 -3.75
CA PRO A 318 -36.34 22.73 -4.22
C PRO A 318 -36.49 21.36 -3.56
N GLU A 319 -37.69 21.05 -3.06
CA GLU A 319 -37.97 19.86 -2.24
C GLU A 319 -37.50 18.55 -2.92
N LYS A 320 -37.80 18.36 -4.22
CA LYS A 320 -37.42 17.19 -4.99
C LYS A 320 -35.89 16.98 -4.99
N ILE A 321 -35.13 18.05 -5.27
CA ILE A 321 -33.66 17.99 -5.35
C ILE A 321 -33.07 17.66 -3.96
N ARG A 322 -33.57 18.32 -2.93
CA ARG A 322 -33.13 18.08 -1.55
C ARG A 322 -33.42 16.65 -1.11
N GLU A 323 -34.63 16.14 -1.38
CA GLU A 323 -34.99 14.76 -1.04
C GLU A 323 -34.09 13.75 -1.77
N GLN A 324 -33.82 13.94 -3.05
CA GLN A 324 -32.94 13.08 -3.83
C GLN A 324 -31.49 13.13 -3.33
N ALA A 325 -30.98 14.31 -2.96
CA ALA A 325 -29.65 14.47 -2.37
C ALA A 325 -29.55 13.73 -1.01
N ILE A 326 -30.56 13.85 -0.16
CA ILE A 326 -30.63 13.11 1.12
C ILE A 326 -30.69 11.60 0.86
N GLN A 327 -31.52 11.14 -0.08
CA GLN A 327 -31.66 9.73 -0.41
C GLN A 327 -30.33 9.11 -0.88
N TYR A 328 -29.50 9.85 -1.61
CA TYR A 328 -28.17 9.40 -2.03
C TYR A 328 -27.28 9.02 -0.82
N PHE A 329 -27.28 9.84 0.22
CA PHE A 329 -26.52 9.56 1.45
C PHE A 329 -27.23 8.56 2.38
N GLN A 330 -28.53 8.38 2.29
CA GLN A 330 -29.28 7.43 3.10
C GLN A 330 -28.97 5.96 2.75
N VAL A 331 -28.59 5.66 1.50
CA VAL A 331 -28.22 4.29 1.10
C VAL A 331 -27.01 3.79 1.89
N PRO A 332 -25.82 4.44 1.88
CA PRO A 332 -24.71 4.02 2.72
C PRO A 332 -24.99 4.22 4.22
N GLN A 333 -25.82 5.17 4.63
CA GLN A 333 -26.23 5.30 6.04
C GLN A 333 -26.88 4.02 6.56
N ILE A 334 -27.75 3.37 5.76
CA ILE A 334 -28.31 2.07 6.13
C ILE A 334 -27.21 1.03 6.27
N ILE A 335 -26.25 0.98 5.34
CA ILE A 335 -25.12 0.04 5.40
C ILE A 335 -24.37 0.19 6.72
N PHE A 336 -24.02 1.44 7.12
CA PHE A 336 -23.36 1.72 8.39
C PHE A 336 -24.21 1.34 9.60
N LYS A 337 -25.51 1.65 9.58
CA LYS A 337 -26.43 1.32 10.67
C LYS A 337 -26.73 -0.17 10.80
N THR A 338 -26.63 -0.94 9.72
CA THR A 338 -26.85 -2.38 9.71
C THR A 338 -25.56 -3.19 9.87
N ALA A 339 -24.41 -2.57 9.76
CA ALA A 339 -23.10 -3.21 9.93
C ALA A 339 -22.97 -3.92 11.28
N ALA A 340 -22.13 -4.95 11.31
CA ALA A 340 -21.77 -5.64 12.53
C ALA A 340 -21.01 -4.72 13.51
N GLN A 341 -21.13 -5.00 14.78
CA GLN A 341 -20.37 -4.30 15.83
C GLN A 341 -19.15 -5.12 16.22
N LYS A 342 -17.98 -4.52 16.12
CA LYS A 342 -16.74 -5.08 16.68
C LYS A 342 -16.76 -4.97 18.19
N THR A 343 -16.45 -6.07 18.88
CA THR A 343 -16.36 -6.17 20.33
C THR A 343 -15.14 -7.00 20.73
N GLY A 344 -14.63 -6.84 21.93
CA GLY A 344 -13.44 -7.55 22.38
C GLY A 344 -12.14 -6.94 21.84
N GLY A 345 -11.09 -7.76 21.68
CA GLY A 345 -9.79 -7.34 21.15
C GLY A 345 -8.86 -6.68 22.18
N ASP A 346 -9.19 -6.69 23.46
CA ASP A 346 -8.35 -6.08 24.50
C ASP A 346 -7.35 -7.05 25.14
N SER A 347 -7.50 -8.34 24.89
CA SER A 347 -6.62 -9.38 25.42
C SER A 347 -6.83 -10.73 24.73
N TYR A 348 -5.85 -11.62 24.85
CA TYR A 348 -5.95 -13.04 24.43
C TYR A 348 -7.21 -13.76 24.96
N TRP A 349 -7.72 -13.36 26.12
CA TRP A 349 -8.90 -13.96 26.76
C TRP A 349 -10.22 -13.28 26.33
N ASN A 350 -10.14 -12.20 25.57
CA ASN A 350 -11.28 -11.47 25.01
C ASN A 350 -10.98 -11.12 23.54
N PRO A 351 -10.98 -12.13 22.65
CA PRO A 351 -10.66 -11.95 21.24
C PRO A 351 -11.65 -11.01 20.56
N VAL A 352 -11.29 -10.49 19.42
CA VAL A 352 -12.22 -9.71 18.58
C VAL A 352 -13.39 -10.59 18.15
N GLU A 353 -14.60 -10.10 18.37
CA GLU A 353 -15.85 -10.71 17.90
C GLU A 353 -16.68 -9.68 17.12
N TYR A 354 -17.30 -10.11 16.04
CA TYR A 354 -18.20 -9.28 15.24
C TYR A 354 -19.64 -9.72 15.48
N VAL A 355 -20.43 -8.83 16.08
CA VAL A 355 -21.84 -9.10 16.41
C VAL A 355 -22.72 -8.55 15.29
N GLU A 356 -23.23 -9.42 14.45
CA GLU A 356 -24.16 -9.06 13.39
C GLU A 356 -25.56 -8.73 13.93
N LYS A 357 -26.25 -7.81 13.25
CA LYS A 357 -27.65 -7.51 13.56
C LYS A 357 -28.57 -8.61 13.05
N THR A 358 -29.57 -8.91 13.83
CA THR A 358 -30.65 -9.84 13.43
C THR A 358 -31.49 -9.24 12.31
N GLU A 359 -32.11 -10.09 11.50
CA GLU A 359 -33.06 -9.68 10.44
C GLU A 359 -34.14 -8.74 10.98
N SER A 360 -34.67 -8.98 12.18
CA SER A 360 -35.69 -8.13 12.82
C SER A 360 -35.16 -6.73 13.15
N GLU A 361 -33.91 -6.60 13.57
CA GLU A 361 -33.25 -5.30 13.81
C GLU A 361 -33.02 -4.57 12.49
N ILE A 362 -32.56 -5.27 11.46
CA ILE A 362 -32.37 -4.70 10.11
C ILE A 362 -33.71 -4.19 9.58
N GLN A 363 -34.80 -4.97 9.64
CA GLN A 363 -36.12 -4.54 9.18
C GLN A 363 -36.66 -3.35 9.98
N THR A 364 -36.31 -3.24 11.27
CA THR A 364 -36.66 -2.08 12.09
C THR A 364 -35.94 -0.82 11.62
N ILE A 365 -34.64 -0.92 11.29
CA ILE A 365 -33.85 0.18 10.73
C ILE A 365 -34.43 0.60 9.38
N LEU A 366 -34.70 -0.36 8.49
CA LEU A 366 -35.19 -0.11 7.13
C LEU A 366 -36.53 0.63 7.13
N ALA A 367 -37.40 0.37 8.13
CA ALA A 367 -38.73 1.00 8.20
C ALA A 367 -38.67 2.54 8.30
N ASP A 368 -37.58 3.13 8.72
CA ASP A 368 -37.37 4.57 8.85
C ASP A 368 -36.96 5.26 7.51
N TYR A 369 -36.77 4.49 6.44
CA TYR A 369 -36.25 5.00 5.16
C TYR A 369 -37.28 4.90 4.02
N PRO A 370 -37.17 5.76 3.00
CA PRO A 370 -38.02 5.70 1.80
C PRO A 370 -37.85 4.35 1.06
N ALA A 371 -38.94 3.90 0.43
CA ALA A 371 -38.95 2.61 -0.29
C ALA A 371 -37.89 2.51 -1.41
N VAL A 372 -37.54 3.62 -2.05
CA VAL A 372 -36.50 3.69 -3.09
C VAL A 372 -35.10 3.39 -2.49
N VAL A 373 -34.77 3.98 -1.34
CA VAL A 373 -33.52 3.76 -0.61
C VAL A 373 -33.41 2.32 -0.11
N GLN A 374 -34.53 1.77 0.42
CA GLN A 374 -34.58 0.35 0.82
C GLN A 374 -34.34 -0.60 -0.36
N LYS A 375 -34.82 -0.23 -1.57
CA LYS A 375 -34.62 -1.03 -2.79
C LYS A 375 -33.14 -1.09 -3.14
N ASP A 376 -32.45 0.07 -3.22
CA ASP A 376 -31.04 0.14 -3.60
C ASP A 376 -30.16 -0.59 -2.56
N TYR A 377 -30.44 -0.41 -1.25
CA TYR A 377 -29.78 -1.19 -0.21
C TYR A 377 -29.94 -2.71 -0.43
N ALA A 378 -31.15 -3.17 -0.75
CA ALA A 378 -31.40 -4.59 -0.99
C ALA A 378 -30.67 -5.12 -2.24
N MET A 379 -30.50 -4.29 -3.29
CA MET A 379 -29.75 -4.64 -4.49
C MET A 379 -28.26 -4.72 -4.21
N ILE A 380 -27.70 -3.78 -3.44
CA ILE A 380 -26.32 -3.80 -2.97
C ILE A 380 -26.04 -5.08 -2.17
N MET A 381 -26.90 -5.41 -1.22
CA MET A 381 -26.74 -6.61 -0.38
C MET A 381 -26.86 -7.92 -1.19
N LYS A 382 -27.62 -7.90 -2.27
CA LYS A 382 -27.79 -9.03 -3.17
C LYS A 382 -26.59 -9.21 -4.12
N ALA A 383 -25.89 -8.11 -4.45
CA ALA A 383 -24.72 -8.06 -5.31
C ALA A 383 -24.89 -8.86 -6.61
N GLN A 384 -26.00 -8.68 -7.32
CA GLN A 384 -26.30 -9.34 -8.59
C GLN A 384 -26.57 -8.30 -9.66
N PRO A 385 -26.29 -8.59 -10.95
CA PRO A 385 -26.64 -7.69 -12.03
C PRO A 385 -28.11 -7.33 -12.00
N ASP A 386 -28.41 -6.06 -11.75
CA ASP A 386 -29.73 -5.45 -11.82
C ASP A 386 -29.52 -3.98 -12.14
N THR A 387 -30.46 -3.29 -12.77
CA THR A 387 -30.18 -2.09 -13.53
C THR A 387 -30.89 -0.83 -13.08
N GLU A 388 -31.67 -0.84 -12.01
CA GLU A 388 -32.36 0.37 -11.56
C GLU A 388 -31.91 0.85 -10.18
N ALA A 389 -31.13 1.94 -10.16
CA ALA A 389 -30.76 2.70 -8.98
C ALA A 389 -31.71 3.89 -8.73
N ILE A 390 -31.46 4.62 -7.62
CA ILE A 390 -32.25 5.76 -7.11
C ILE A 390 -32.58 6.81 -8.18
N PHE A 391 -31.69 7.03 -9.15
CA PHE A 391 -31.89 7.99 -10.25
C PHE A 391 -32.37 7.34 -11.55
N LYS A 392 -32.87 6.12 -11.51
CA LYS A 392 -33.27 5.31 -12.67
C LYS A 392 -32.14 5.10 -13.68
N GLU A 393 -30.93 4.98 -13.19
CA GLU A 393 -29.75 4.70 -13.96
C GLU A 393 -29.45 3.21 -13.96
N ASP A 394 -28.82 2.74 -15.02
CA ASP A 394 -28.31 1.37 -15.10
C ASP A 394 -27.06 1.25 -14.21
N GLU A 395 -27.21 0.62 -13.06
CA GLU A 395 -26.14 0.37 -12.11
C GLU A 395 -25.80 -1.11 -12.08
N ASP A 396 -24.51 -1.45 -12.20
CA ASP A 396 -24.03 -2.84 -12.06
C ASP A 396 -23.85 -3.22 -10.60
N PHE A 397 -24.89 -3.69 -9.96
CA PHE A 397 -24.84 -4.13 -8.58
C PHE A 397 -23.94 -5.37 -8.35
N SER A 398 -23.44 -6.05 -9.38
CA SER A 398 -22.46 -7.12 -9.21
C SER A 398 -21.11 -6.61 -8.68
N GLN A 399 -20.80 -5.34 -8.88
CA GLN A 399 -19.59 -4.69 -8.36
C GLN A 399 -19.56 -4.57 -6.83
N TYR A 400 -20.74 -4.60 -6.19
CA TYR A 400 -20.86 -4.51 -4.73
C TYR A 400 -20.59 -5.84 -4.01
N LYS A 401 -20.24 -6.90 -4.74
CA LYS A 401 -19.75 -8.16 -4.18
C LYS A 401 -18.37 -7.92 -3.55
N ALA A 402 -18.29 -7.99 -2.24
CA ALA A 402 -17.02 -7.87 -1.53
C ALA A 402 -16.05 -8.99 -1.97
N ARG A 403 -14.79 -8.62 -2.18
CA ARG A 403 -13.72 -9.49 -2.64
C ARG A 403 -12.37 -8.99 -2.11
N GLY A 404 -11.27 -9.72 -2.36
CA GLY A 404 -10.01 -9.41 -1.72
C GLY A 404 -10.12 -9.46 -0.19
N HIS A 405 -9.38 -8.64 0.50
CA HIS A 405 -9.38 -8.61 1.98
C HIS A 405 -10.72 -8.19 2.60
N TYR A 406 -11.64 -7.58 1.84
CA TYR A 406 -12.95 -7.15 2.36
C TYR A 406 -13.87 -8.32 2.74
N THR A 407 -13.53 -9.56 2.37
CA THR A 407 -14.26 -10.76 2.80
C THR A 407 -13.83 -11.27 4.18
N LYS A 408 -12.83 -10.67 4.81
CA LYS A 408 -12.24 -11.17 6.07
C LYS A 408 -13.08 -10.89 7.30
N ASN A 409 -13.84 -9.81 7.32
CA ASN A 409 -14.78 -9.54 8.39
C ASN A 409 -15.97 -8.68 7.91
N PRO A 410 -17.12 -8.71 8.64
CA PRO A 410 -18.33 -8.05 8.16
C PRO A 410 -18.31 -6.51 8.24
N VAL A 411 -17.36 -5.90 8.96
CA VAL A 411 -17.17 -4.44 8.97
C VAL A 411 -16.49 -4.00 7.67
N LEU A 412 -15.42 -4.68 7.27
CA LEU A 412 -14.75 -4.43 5.99
C LEU A 412 -15.70 -4.70 4.81
N GLU A 413 -16.54 -5.73 4.90
CA GLU A 413 -17.57 -5.99 3.88
C GLU A 413 -18.57 -4.84 3.76
N SER A 414 -18.96 -4.24 4.90
CA SER A 414 -19.85 -3.08 4.93
C SER A 414 -19.15 -1.82 4.40
N TYR A 415 -17.87 -1.62 4.76
CA TYR A 415 -17.05 -0.54 4.24
C TYR A 415 -16.93 -0.62 2.70
N PHE A 416 -16.60 -1.81 2.19
CA PHE A 416 -16.52 -2.07 0.74
C PHE A 416 -17.80 -1.61 0.02
N ARG A 417 -18.97 -2.03 0.51
CA ARG A 417 -20.25 -1.68 -0.12
C ARG A 417 -20.55 -0.18 -0.06
N ALA A 418 -20.26 0.47 1.06
CA ALA A 418 -20.47 1.91 1.20
C ALA A 418 -19.49 2.72 0.33
N GLN A 419 -18.21 2.36 0.33
CA GLN A 419 -17.21 2.99 -0.51
C GLN A 419 -17.49 2.75 -2.00
N MET A 420 -17.93 1.54 -2.36
CA MET A 420 -18.34 1.21 -3.73
C MET A 420 -19.51 2.09 -4.18
N TRP A 421 -20.52 2.35 -3.32
CA TRP A 421 -21.61 3.28 -3.64
C TRP A 421 -21.09 4.67 -3.95
N TYR A 422 -20.23 5.22 -3.12
CA TYR A 422 -19.65 6.54 -3.31
C TYR A 422 -18.65 6.63 -4.46
N GLY A 423 -18.00 5.53 -4.79
CA GLY A 423 -16.98 5.45 -5.84
C GLY A 423 -17.48 4.96 -7.20
N HIS A 424 -18.63 4.29 -7.25
CA HIS A 424 -19.14 3.69 -8.48
C HIS A 424 -20.35 4.45 -9.06
N LEU A 425 -21.31 4.86 -8.20
CA LEU A 425 -22.47 5.61 -8.69
C LEU A 425 -22.06 6.94 -9.30
N HIS A 426 -22.27 7.06 -10.60
CA HIS A 426 -21.76 8.14 -11.43
C HIS A 426 -22.80 9.25 -11.62
N PHE A 427 -22.45 10.47 -11.26
CA PHE A 427 -23.24 11.65 -11.54
C PHE A 427 -22.73 12.30 -12.83
N SER A 428 -23.35 12.00 -13.95
CA SER A 428 -22.95 12.51 -15.27
C SER A 428 -22.96 14.04 -15.31
N ILE A 429 -21.94 14.61 -15.92
CA ILE A 429 -21.88 16.04 -16.27
C ILE A 429 -21.96 16.13 -17.78
N THR A 430 -23.11 16.63 -18.28
CA THR A 430 -23.42 16.59 -19.70
C THR A 430 -23.49 17.97 -20.32
N LYS A 431 -23.17 18.02 -21.59
CA LYS A 431 -23.44 19.17 -22.44
C LYS A 431 -24.52 18.81 -23.45
N PRO A 432 -25.72 19.46 -23.42
CA PRO A 432 -26.74 19.13 -24.37
C PRO A 432 -26.29 19.32 -25.82
N LYS A 433 -26.56 18.36 -26.70
CA LYS A 433 -26.32 18.48 -28.13
C LYS A 433 -27.40 19.39 -28.74
N GLU A 434 -27.02 20.14 -29.79
CA GLU A 434 -27.93 21.08 -30.45
C GLU A 434 -29.17 20.35 -30.99
N GLY A 435 -30.37 20.67 -30.46
CA GLY A 435 -31.63 20.06 -30.83
C GLY A 435 -32.05 18.81 -30.07
N GLU A 436 -31.23 18.32 -29.12
CA GLU A 436 -31.55 17.22 -28.20
C GLU A 436 -31.95 17.78 -26.83
N GLN A 437 -32.82 17.05 -26.11
CA GLN A 437 -33.18 17.37 -24.73
C GLN A 437 -32.46 16.37 -23.80
N THR A 438 -31.80 16.89 -22.80
CA THR A 438 -31.21 16.05 -21.72
C THR A 438 -32.34 15.30 -20.98
N PRO A 439 -32.24 14.00 -20.74
CA PRO A 439 -33.22 13.25 -19.98
C PRO A 439 -33.44 13.80 -18.57
N GLU A 440 -34.67 13.66 -18.06
CA GLU A 440 -35.03 14.18 -16.74
C GLU A 440 -34.16 13.59 -15.61
N TYR A 441 -33.80 12.30 -15.67
CA TYR A 441 -32.99 11.66 -14.66
C TYR A 441 -31.54 12.18 -14.62
N ILE A 442 -30.97 12.58 -15.75
CA ILE A 442 -29.66 13.25 -15.82
C ILE A 442 -29.76 14.63 -15.19
N LEU A 443 -30.79 15.41 -15.56
CA LEU A 443 -31.03 16.74 -14.98
C LEU A 443 -31.25 16.68 -13.47
N ASP A 444 -31.94 15.65 -12.98
CA ASP A 444 -32.09 15.41 -11.55
C ASP A 444 -30.75 15.21 -10.86
N LYS A 445 -29.85 14.37 -11.42
CA LYS A 445 -28.49 14.16 -10.87
C LYS A 445 -27.65 15.43 -10.91
N GLU A 446 -27.66 16.14 -12.03
CA GLU A 446 -26.93 17.40 -12.17
C GLU A 446 -27.40 18.44 -11.14
N ALA A 447 -28.73 18.55 -10.90
CA ALA A 447 -29.29 19.42 -9.88
C ALA A 447 -28.87 18.97 -8.46
N VAL A 448 -28.80 17.67 -8.20
CA VAL A 448 -28.31 17.12 -6.92
C VAL A 448 -26.85 17.48 -6.69
N ILE A 449 -25.96 17.34 -7.69
CA ILE A 449 -24.56 17.79 -7.58
C ILE A 449 -24.51 19.26 -7.16
N THR A 450 -25.22 20.14 -7.83
CA THR A 450 -25.19 21.59 -7.51
C THR A 450 -25.61 21.88 -6.08
N LEU A 451 -26.59 21.14 -5.52
CA LEU A 451 -27.00 21.30 -4.14
C LEU A 451 -25.92 20.79 -3.17
N ILE A 452 -25.32 19.64 -3.46
CA ILE A 452 -24.24 19.08 -2.62
C ILE A 452 -23.04 20.02 -2.62
N VAL A 453 -22.60 20.49 -3.78
CA VAL A 453 -21.49 21.44 -3.95
C VAL A 453 -21.76 22.75 -3.22
N ASP A 454 -22.97 23.34 -3.37
CA ASP A 454 -23.35 24.55 -2.66
C ASP A 454 -23.39 24.34 -1.14
N THR A 455 -23.83 23.18 -0.69
CA THR A 455 -23.84 22.83 0.73
C THR A 455 -22.44 22.72 1.31
N VAL A 456 -21.53 22.07 0.60
CA VAL A 456 -20.10 21.95 1.00
C VAL A 456 -19.44 23.33 0.96
N GLN A 457 -19.70 24.14 -0.06
CA GLN A 457 -19.12 25.49 -0.16
C GLN A 457 -19.56 26.41 1.00
N LYS A 458 -20.73 26.16 1.57
CA LYS A 458 -21.24 26.86 2.75
C LYS A 458 -20.80 26.26 4.08
N SER A 459 -20.20 25.07 4.09
CA SER A 459 -19.79 24.34 5.28
C SER A 459 -18.36 23.82 5.19
N ARG A 460 -17.42 24.63 5.68
CA ARG A 460 -16.00 24.20 5.75
C ARG A 460 -15.82 22.88 6.51
N SER A 461 -16.63 22.63 7.53
CA SER A 461 -16.56 21.39 8.31
C SER A 461 -16.91 20.14 7.51
N LEU A 462 -17.85 20.24 6.53
CA LEU A 462 -18.15 19.12 5.63
C LEU A 462 -16.98 18.85 4.68
N TYR A 463 -16.41 19.92 4.13
CA TYR A 463 -15.24 19.80 3.27
C TYR A 463 -14.06 19.17 4.01
N ASP A 464 -13.73 19.65 5.23
CA ASP A 464 -12.62 19.13 6.03
C ASP A 464 -12.79 17.63 6.37
N LYS A 465 -14.03 17.19 6.65
CA LYS A 465 -14.30 15.77 6.89
C LYS A 465 -14.15 14.93 5.64
N TRP A 466 -14.58 15.44 4.47
CA TRP A 466 -14.42 14.78 3.20
C TRP A 466 -12.92 14.72 2.80
N GLU A 467 -12.20 15.85 2.88
CA GLU A 467 -10.77 15.96 2.58
C GLU A 467 -9.96 14.97 3.42
N TRP A 468 -10.28 14.82 4.71
CA TRP A 468 -9.59 13.90 5.61
C TRP A 468 -9.72 12.43 5.19
N LEU A 469 -10.80 12.02 4.55
CA LEU A 469 -10.97 10.68 3.97
C LEU A 469 -10.39 10.59 2.54
N PHE A 470 -10.50 11.66 1.77
CA PHE A 470 -10.13 11.68 0.35
C PHE A 470 -8.62 11.73 0.13
N ASP A 471 -7.93 12.57 0.87
CA ASP A 471 -6.49 12.83 0.70
C ASP A 471 -5.59 11.65 1.03
N PRO A 472 -5.77 10.91 2.14
CA PRO A 472 -4.94 9.74 2.42
C PRO A 472 -4.99 8.71 1.28
N ILE A 473 -6.19 8.45 0.74
CA ILE A 473 -6.37 7.54 -0.40
C ILE A 473 -5.69 8.11 -1.65
N THR A 474 -5.68 9.42 -1.85
CA THR A 474 -4.95 10.08 -2.93
C THR A 474 -3.44 9.86 -2.81
N MET A 475 -2.89 9.97 -1.62
CA MET A 475 -1.46 9.75 -1.38
C MET A 475 -1.07 8.27 -1.43
N LEU A 476 -1.97 7.38 -1.03
CA LEU A 476 -1.73 5.94 -1.10
C LEU A 476 -1.86 5.41 -2.52
N ILE A 477 -2.91 5.77 -3.25
CA ILE A 477 -3.25 5.16 -4.53
C ILE A 477 -3.02 6.11 -5.71
N GLY A 478 -3.57 7.31 -5.65
CA GLY A 478 -3.50 8.30 -6.73
C GLY A 478 -4.71 9.22 -6.78
N LEU A 479 -4.71 10.17 -7.71
CA LEU A 479 -5.81 11.10 -7.92
C LEU A 479 -7.09 10.39 -8.35
N SER A 480 -8.24 10.93 -7.95
CA SER A 480 -9.51 10.51 -8.53
C SER A 480 -9.50 10.73 -10.05
N ASP A 481 -9.96 9.76 -10.81
CA ASP A 481 -10.10 9.87 -12.26
C ASP A 481 -11.36 10.69 -12.62
N ASP A 482 -12.39 10.58 -11.81
CA ASP A 482 -13.61 11.38 -11.91
C ASP A 482 -13.46 12.69 -11.14
N LEU A 483 -14.36 13.66 -11.42
CA LEU A 483 -14.35 14.97 -10.77
C LEU A 483 -14.71 14.86 -9.29
N SER A 484 -14.10 15.71 -8.48
CA SER A 484 -14.27 15.83 -7.04
C SER A 484 -14.78 17.23 -6.66
N PHE A 485 -14.88 17.51 -5.36
CA PHE A 485 -15.13 18.88 -4.88
C PHE A 485 -14.02 19.85 -5.27
N ASP A 486 -12.78 19.38 -5.33
CA ASP A 486 -11.64 20.22 -5.73
C ASP A 486 -11.74 20.75 -7.15
N ASP A 487 -12.41 20.00 -8.02
CA ASP A 487 -12.61 20.38 -9.42
C ASP A 487 -13.80 21.34 -9.55
N ILE A 488 -14.94 21.07 -8.89
CA ILE A 488 -16.21 21.78 -9.14
C ILE A 488 -16.39 23.00 -8.25
N CYS A 489 -15.98 22.95 -6.98
CA CYS A 489 -16.20 24.05 -6.03
C CYS A 489 -15.58 25.39 -6.48
N PRO A 490 -14.38 25.44 -7.09
CA PRO A 490 -13.84 26.70 -7.62
C PRO A 490 -14.73 27.34 -8.67
N LEU A 491 -15.25 26.54 -9.63
CA LEU A 491 -16.17 27.05 -10.67
C LEU A 491 -17.53 27.49 -10.07
N TRP A 492 -18.02 26.75 -9.06
CA TRP A 492 -19.25 27.11 -8.36
C TRP A 492 -19.11 28.43 -7.63
N LYS A 493 -17.99 28.68 -6.95
CA LYS A 493 -17.70 29.95 -6.27
C LYS A 493 -17.72 31.15 -7.24
N GLU A 494 -17.24 30.95 -8.47
CA GLU A 494 -17.24 32.00 -9.52
C GLU A 494 -18.64 32.41 -9.95
N GLN A 495 -19.67 31.57 -9.79
CA GLN A 495 -21.07 31.88 -10.13
C GLN A 495 -21.68 32.91 -9.18
N GLN A 496 -21.11 33.17 -8.01
CA GLN A 496 -21.57 34.16 -7.02
C GLN A 496 -23.08 34.07 -6.70
N ILE A 497 -23.58 32.83 -6.53
CA ILE A 497 -25.00 32.55 -6.29
C ILE A 497 -25.36 33.00 -4.88
N SER A 498 -26.22 34.07 -4.80
CA SER A 498 -26.68 34.60 -3.52
C SER A 498 -27.93 33.93 -2.98
N ASP A 499 -28.78 33.39 -3.86
CA ASP A 499 -30.00 32.65 -3.53
C ASP A 499 -30.06 31.37 -4.38
N TYR A 500 -29.77 30.26 -3.72
CA TYR A 500 -29.80 28.96 -4.39
C TYR A 500 -31.19 28.57 -4.85
N SER A 501 -32.27 28.92 -4.10
CA SER A 501 -33.64 28.58 -4.45
C SER A 501 -34.06 29.25 -5.73
N GLU A 502 -33.77 30.53 -5.88
CA GLU A 502 -34.07 31.29 -7.12
C GLU A 502 -33.28 30.71 -8.29
N TRP A 503 -31.97 30.44 -8.07
CA TRP A 503 -31.09 29.92 -9.11
C TRP A 503 -31.50 28.51 -9.57
N ALA A 504 -31.71 27.56 -8.65
CA ALA A 504 -32.04 26.16 -8.94
C ALA A 504 -33.51 25.98 -9.45
N SER A 505 -34.39 26.98 -9.24
CA SER A 505 -35.73 26.93 -9.77
C SER A 505 -35.79 27.06 -11.30
N ASN A 506 -34.72 27.55 -11.92
CA ASN A 506 -34.57 27.57 -13.37
C ASN A 506 -33.56 26.47 -13.79
N ILE A 507 -34.07 25.39 -14.35
CA ILE A 507 -33.26 24.24 -14.79
C ILE A 507 -32.19 24.63 -15.84
N ASP A 508 -32.43 25.70 -16.63
CA ASP A 508 -31.45 26.18 -17.59
C ASP A 508 -30.14 26.62 -16.91
N ASN A 509 -30.21 27.16 -15.68
CA ASN A 509 -29.00 27.51 -14.92
C ASN A 509 -28.17 26.29 -14.60
N VAL A 510 -28.80 25.15 -14.22
CA VAL A 510 -28.11 23.88 -13.96
C VAL A 510 -27.41 23.39 -15.23
N VAL A 511 -28.16 23.40 -16.37
CA VAL A 511 -27.63 23.00 -17.68
C VAL A 511 -26.45 23.90 -18.11
N GLU A 512 -26.56 25.22 -17.91
CA GLU A 512 -25.47 26.15 -18.24
C GLU A 512 -24.23 25.91 -17.36
N PHE A 513 -24.41 25.67 -16.07
CA PHE A 513 -23.31 25.38 -15.16
C PHE A 513 -22.65 24.04 -15.48
N MET A 514 -23.42 22.98 -15.76
CA MET A 514 -22.87 21.67 -16.15
C MET A 514 -22.13 21.74 -17.48
N SER A 515 -22.68 22.54 -18.45
CA SER A 515 -21.99 22.81 -19.70
C SER A 515 -20.65 23.54 -19.49
N LEU A 516 -20.61 24.51 -18.56
CA LEU A 516 -19.36 25.17 -18.16
C LEU A 516 -18.34 24.17 -17.56
N CYS A 517 -18.78 23.27 -16.67
CA CYS A 517 -17.94 22.23 -16.13
C CYS A 517 -17.40 21.32 -17.24
N ALA A 518 -18.26 20.88 -18.16
CA ALA A 518 -17.88 20.03 -19.29
C ALA A 518 -16.87 20.69 -20.23
N ASP A 519 -16.97 22.03 -20.42
CA ASP A 519 -16.03 22.78 -21.27
C ASP A 519 -14.71 23.14 -20.57
N THR A 520 -14.68 23.16 -19.25
CA THR A 520 -13.55 23.72 -18.47
C THR A 520 -12.74 22.65 -17.75
N LEU A 521 -13.40 21.60 -17.24
CA LEU A 521 -12.77 20.59 -16.41
C LEU A 521 -12.21 19.43 -17.23
N ARG A 522 -11.29 18.69 -16.62
CA ARG A 522 -10.67 17.53 -17.28
C ARG A 522 -11.66 16.38 -17.43
N PRO A 523 -11.71 15.69 -18.58
CA PRO A 523 -12.41 14.42 -18.69
C PRO A 523 -11.62 13.33 -17.95
N PRO A 524 -12.27 12.21 -17.56
CA PRO A 524 -11.59 11.05 -17.02
C PRO A 524 -10.66 10.43 -18.09
N ALA A 525 -9.54 9.89 -17.65
CA ALA A 525 -8.56 9.25 -18.53
C ALA A 525 -8.89 7.77 -18.81
N ILE A 526 -9.64 7.13 -17.89
CA ILE A 526 -10.09 5.74 -17.98
C ILE A 526 -11.61 5.73 -18.15
N THR A 527 -12.08 5.05 -19.17
CA THR A 527 -13.49 5.11 -19.59
C THR A 527 -14.44 4.48 -18.56
N GLY A 528 -14.01 3.44 -17.84
CA GLY A 528 -14.86 2.71 -16.91
C GLY A 528 -16.08 2.07 -17.58
N GLN A 529 -17.14 1.79 -16.82
CA GLN A 529 -18.31 1.03 -17.30
C GLN A 529 -19.27 1.79 -18.20
N SER A 530 -19.26 3.10 -18.23
CA SER A 530 -20.24 3.91 -18.94
C SER A 530 -19.85 4.24 -20.39
N VAL A 531 -19.22 3.30 -21.09
CA VAL A 531 -18.63 3.53 -22.43
C VAL A 531 -19.67 3.96 -23.50
N PHE A 532 -20.93 3.60 -23.32
CA PHE A 532 -21.96 3.80 -24.35
C PHE A 532 -23.12 4.67 -23.87
N ASP A 533 -22.82 5.73 -23.11
CA ASP A 533 -23.81 6.77 -22.97
C ASP A 533 -24.11 7.34 -24.39
N GLN A 534 -25.37 7.22 -24.82
CA GLN A 534 -25.82 7.78 -26.09
C GLN A 534 -25.57 9.31 -26.18
N TYR A 535 -25.18 9.95 -25.07
CA TYR A 535 -24.84 11.37 -24.97
C TYR A 535 -23.32 11.59 -24.98
N ALA A 536 -22.50 10.57 -25.03
CA ALA A 536 -21.05 10.73 -25.07
C ALA A 536 -20.63 11.55 -26.30
N GLU A 537 -19.80 12.55 -26.09
CA GLU A 537 -19.18 13.29 -27.16
C GLU A 537 -18.22 12.39 -27.95
N ILE A 538 -18.22 12.57 -29.27
CA ILE A 538 -17.22 11.91 -30.13
C ILE A 538 -15.97 12.81 -30.17
N ASP A 539 -14.83 12.23 -29.85
CA ASP A 539 -13.54 12.86 -30.03
C ASP A 539 -13.29 13.05 -31.56
N GLU A 540 -13.11 14.30 -31.99
CA GLU A 540 -12.97 14.62 -33.41
C GLU A 540 -11.69 14.09 -34.05
N GLU A 541 -10.64 13.88 -33.22
CA GLU A 541 -9.34 13.42 -33.71
C GLU A 541 -9.31 11.90 -33.85
N THR A 542 -9.90 11.19 -32.87
CA THR A 542 -9.92 9.73 -32.83
C THR A 542 -11.16 9.10 -33.43
N GLY A 543 -12.26 9.84 -33.54
CA GLY A 543 -13.58 9.34 -33.95
C GLY A 543 -14.26 8.44 -32.93
N MET A 544 -13.75 8.38 -31.70
CA MET A 544 -14.23 7.53 -30.61
C MET A 544 -15.05 8.32 -29.60
N PRO A 545 -15.97 7.65 -28.86
CA PRO A 545 -16.65 8.29 -27.75
C PRO A 545 -15.63 8.75 -26.69
N LYS A 546 -15.75 9.97 -26.21
CA LYS A 546 -15.03 10.43 -25.04
C LYS A 546 -15.53 9.67 -23.81
N ALA A 547 -14.65 9.46 -22.83
CA ALA A 547 -15.06 8.94 -21.54
C ALA A 547 -16.12 9.88 -20.91
N PRO A 548 -17.23 9.36 -20.38
CA PRO A 548 -18.27 10.20 -19.81
C PRO A 548 -17.71 10.96 -18.60
N MET A 549 -17.81 12.28 -18.63
CA MET A 549 -17.42 13.13 -17.52
C MET A 549 -18.46 13.03 -16.41
N GLY A 550 -18.03 12.99 -15.18
CA GLY A 550 -18.94 12.98 -14.05
C GLY A 550 -18.25 13.22 -12.72
N TRP A 551 -19.07 13.42 -11.71
CA TRP A 551 -18.69 13.61 -10.33
C TRP A 551 -19.03 12.36 -9.51
N ARG A 552 -18.13 12.04 -8.58
CA ARG A 552 -18.33 11.02 -7.53
C ARG A 552 -17.80 11.53 -6.20
N LEU A 553 -18.45 11.15 -5.09
CA LEU A 553 -18.02 11.61 -3.78
C LEU A 553 -16.60 11.10 -3.44
N PHE A 554 -16.35 9.82 -3.69
CA PHE A 554 -15.04 9.16 -3.56
C PHE A 554 -14.71 8.41 -4.84
N GLY A 555 -14.46 9.16 -5.94
CA GLY A 555 -14.20 8.59 -7.25
C GLY A 555 -13.05 7.59 -7.26
N GLN A 556 -13.17 6.58 -8.12
CA GLN A 556 -12.13 5.58 -8.31
C GLN A 556 -10.85 6.24 -8.85
N ARG A 557 -9.71 5.67 -8.47
CA ARG A 557 -8.40 6.31 -8.66
C ARG A 557 -7.82 5.97 -10.02
N PHE A 558 -7.24 6.98 -10.64
CA PHE A 558 -6.42 6.84 -11.83
C PHE A 558 -5.10 6.14 -11.50
N THR A 559 -4.73 5.13 -12.29
CA THR A 559 -3.43 4.48 -12.22
C THR A 559 -2.83 4.26 -13.61
N TYR A 560 -1.51 4.25 -13.73
CA TYR A 560 -0.85 4.19 -15.02
C TYR A 560 -0.95 2.81 -15.67
N ASP A 561 -1.01 1.75 -14.92
CA ASP A 561 -1.26 0.40 -15.43
C ASP A 561 -2.69 0.26 -16.02
N SER A 562 -3.71 0.85 -15.34
CA SER A 562 -5.05 0.93 -15.90
C SER A 562 -5.09 1.78 -17.18
N LEU A 563 -4.33 2.90 -17.24
CA LEU A 563 -4.23 3.71 -18.45
C LEU A 563 -3.61 2.91 -19.61
N VAL A 564 -2.58 2.10 -19.37
CA VAL A 564 -2.01 1.23 -20.43
C VAL A 564 -3.10 0.31 -20.98
N HIS A 565 -3.85 -0.37 -20.10
CA HIS A 565 -4.94 -1.25 -20.52
C HIS A 565 -6.06 -0.49 -21.25
N GLU A 566 -6.45 0.71 -20.82
CA GLU A 566 -7.43 1.56 -21.50
C GLU A 566 -7.02 1.86 -22.95
N LYS A 567 -5.74 2.16 -23.20
CA LYS A 567 -5.26 2.54 -24.54
C LYS A 567 -5.10 1.36 -25.50
N VAL A 568 -5.00 0.15 -24.97
CA VAL A 568 -4.83 -1.08 -25.79
C VAL A 568 -6.07 -1.95 -25.82
N SER A 569 -7.22 -1.45 -25.40
CA SER A 569 -8.51 -2.14 -25.37
C SER A 569 -9.62 -1.34 -26.07
N PRO A 570 -10.76 -1.97 -26.44
CA PRO A 570 -11.90 -1.23 -26.97
C PRO A 570 -12.43 -0.18 -25.97
N PRO A 571 -12.98 0.93 -26.47
CA PRO A 571 -13.10 1.31 -27.88
C PRO A 571 -11.82 1.93 -28.48
N ARG A 572 -10.76 2.14 -27.67
CA ARG A 572 -9.52 2.82 -28.12
C ARG A 572 -8.71 1.99 -29.08
N PHE A 573 -8.71 0.66 -28.91
CA PHE A 573 -8.03 -0.28 -29.78
C PHE A 573 -8.94 -1.46 -30.15
N LEU A 574 -9.77 -1.29 -31.16
CA LEU A 574 -10.81 -2.23 -31.60
C LEU A 574 -10.36 -3.66 -31.96
N PRO A 575 -9.12 -3.93 -32.45
CA PRO A 575 -8.73 -5.29 -32.77
C PRO A 575 -8.59 -6.22 -31.57
N ARG A 576 -8.68 -5.72 -30.34
CA ARG A 576 -8.33 -6.45 -29.13
C ARG A 576 -9.49 -6.59 -28.16
N ASP A 577 -9.91 -7.81 -27.89
CA ASP A 577 -10.97 -8.09 -26.94
C ASP A 577 -10.48 -8.17 -25.47
N ILE A 578 -9.21 -8.50 -25.27
CA ILE A 578 -8.61 -8.78 -23.96
C ILE A 578 -7.18 -8.21 -23.87
N VAL A 579 -6.90 -7.48 -22.79
CA VAL A 579 -5.57 -7.00 -22.43
C VAL A 579 -4.75 -8.09 -21.74
N ARG A 580 -3.45 -7.83 -21.48
CA ARG A 580 -2.55 -8.76 -20.80
C ARG A 580 -1.68 -8.03 -19.79
N GLY A 581 -1.20 -8.71 -18.76
CA GLY A 581 -0.13 -8.20 -17.90
C GLY A 581 1.15 -7.87 -18.69
N LEU A 582 1.42 -8.59 -19.77
CA LEU A 582 2.55 -8.30 -20.67
C LEU A 582 2.52 -6.88 -21.27
N ASP A 583 1.34 -6.27 -21.44
CA ASP A 583 1.21 -4.91 -21.97
C ASP A 583 1.86 -3.90 -21.01
N ILE A 584 1.60 -4.06 -19.73
CA ILE A 584 2.15 -3.22 -18.66
C ILE A 584 3.66 -3.44 -18.58
N MET A 585 4.12 -4.68 -18.60
CA MET A 585 5.55 -4.97 -18.50
C MET A 585 6.31 -4.43 -19.72
N LYS A 586 5.71 -4.49 -20.93
CA LYS A 586 6.28 -3.87 -22.14
C LYS A 586 6.29 -2.33 -22.00
N ALA A 587 5.22 -1.73 -21.53
CA ALA A 587 5.16 -0.30 -21.28
C ALA A 587 6.24 0.16 -20.26
N PHE A 588 6.61 -0.68 -19.32
CA PHE A 588 7.71 -0.44 -18.40
C PHE A 588 9.11 -0.66 -18.99
N GLY A 589 9.21 -1.19 -20.20
CA GLY A 589 10.46 -1.35 -20.94
C GLY A 589 11.06 -2.76 -20.89
N SER A 590 10.27 -3.78 -20.54
CA SER A 590 10.70 -5.17 -20.62
C SER A 590 10.86 -5.64 -22.05
N ARG A 591 12.07 -6.03 -22.41
CA ARG A 591 12.39 -6.63 -23.72
C ARG A 591 11.82 -8.03 -23.86
N THR A 592 11.63 -8.73 -22.75
CA THR A 592 11.02 -10.06 -22.72
C THR A 592 9.54 -9.98 -23.00
N ALA A 593 8.82 -9.06 -22.37
CA ALA A 593 7.39 -8.83 -22.66
C ALA A 593 7.18 -8.44 -24.12
N ASP A 594 8.01 -7.55 -24.67
CA ASP A 594 8.01 -7.19 -26.09
C ASP A 594 8.18 -8.41 -27.00
N ALA A 595 9.19 -9.24 -26.72
CA ALA A 595 9.45 -10.46 -27.51
C ALA A 595 8.32 -11.51 -27.41
N LEU A 596 7.60 -11.58 -26.29
CA LEU A 596 6.46 -12.45 -26.09
C LEU A 596 5.22 -11.93 -26.86
N LEU A 597 4.94 -10.63 -26.77
CA LEU A 597 3.87 -9.98 -27.55
C LEU A 597 4.13 -10.06 -29.07
N ALA A 598 5.39 -9.98 -29.50
CA ALA A 598 5.76 -10.18 -30.90
C ALA A 598 5.43 -11.60 -31.43
N LYS A 599 5.45 -12.60 -30.57
CA LYS A 599 5.08 -13.98 -30.90
C LYS A 599 3.58 -14.22 -30.93
N THR A 600 2.79 -13.38 -30.25
CA THR A 600 1.35 -13.57 -30.05
C THR A 600 0.51 -12.46 -30.70
N ASP A 601 0.58 -11.27 -30.16
CA ASP A 601 -0.40 -10.21 -30.40
C ASP A 601 -0.01 -9.29 -31.58
N TYR A 602 1.26 -8.92 -31.74
CA TYR A 602 1.68 -7.96 -32.77
C TYR A 602 1.42 -8.43 -34.19
N ALA A 603 1.50 -9.74 -34.43
CA ALA A 603 1.25 -10.34 -35.76
C ALA A 603 -0.22 -10.22 -36.20
N THR A 604 -1.15 -10.13 -35.23
CA THR A 604 -2.60 -10.09 -35.49
C THR A 604 -3.21 -8.71 -35.19
N MET A 605 -2.48 -7.83 -34.50
CA MET A 605 -2.93 -6.52 -34.00
C MET A 605 -1.97 -5.41 -34.43
N PRO A 606 -1.99 -5.00 -35.70
CA PRO A 606 -1.13 -3.89 -36.18
C PRO A 606 -1.39 -2.59 -35.43
N GLY A 607 -0.31 -1.93 -34.98
CA GLY A 607 -0.37 -0.69 -34.22
C GLY A 607 -0.28 -0.87 -32.70
N LEU A 608 -0.45 -2.07 -32.17
CA LEU A 608 -0.32 -2.35 -30.74
C LEU A 608 1.10 -2.03 -30.23
N SER A 609 2.14 -2.44 -30.97
CA SER A 609 3.53 -2.14 -30.61
C SER A 609 3.80 -0.63 -30.56
N ASP A 610 3.24 0.15 -31.51
CA ASP A 610 3.46 1.60 -31.55
C ASP A 610 2.88 2.30 -30.31
N ILE A 611 1.72 1.85 -29.82
CA ILE A 611 1.09 2.36 -28.58
C ILE A 611 1.97 2.02 -27.37
N LEU A 612 2.40 0.77 -27.25
CA LEU A 612 3.22 0.32 -26.12
C LEU A 612 4.64 0.93 -26.12
N ASP A 613 5.22 1.15 -27.32
CA ASP A 613 6.49 1.89 -27.45
C ASP A 613 6.34 3.37 -27.06
N GLY A 614 5.16 3.95 -27.28
CA GLY A 614 4.83 5.28 -26.79
C GLY A 614 4.89 5.34 -25.27
N PHE A 615 4.25 4.41 -24.56
CA PHE A 615 4.29 4.30 -23.11
C PHE A 615 5.69 4.01 -22.57
N GLU A 616 6.46 3.12 -23.21
CA GLU A 616 7.84 2.85 -22.82
C GLU A 616 8.69 4.13 -22.85
N ASN A 617 8.59 4.91 -23.93
CA ASN A 617 9.30 6.19 -24.05
C ASN A 617 8.85 7.19 -22.97
N GLU A 618 7.54 7.26 -22.69
CA GLU A 618 6.97 8.13 -21.67
C GLU A 618 7.48 7.76 -20.27
N PHE A 619 7.33 6.50 -19.86
CA PHE A 619 7.75 6.01 -18.54
C PHE A 619 9.27 6.04 -18.32
N ASN A 620 10.05 5.93 -19.40
CA ASN A 620 11.50 6.11 -19.33
C ASN A 620 11.93 7.59 -19.25
N SER A 621 11.03 8.52 -19.57
CA SER A 621 11.30 9.97 -19.43
C SER A 621 11.01 10.50 -18.02
N TYR A 622 10.27 9.76 -17.20
CA TYR A 622 9.87 10.16 -15.87
C TYR A 622 11.01 10.02 -14.86
N ASP A 623 11.16 11.04 -14.04
CA ASP A 623 12.13 11.08 -12.95
C ASP A 623 11.52 10.55 -11.61
N ALA A 624 12.30 10.63 -10.55
CA ALA A 624 11.90 10.20 -9.23
C ALA A 624 10.67 10.96 -8.70
N THR A 625 10.53 12.25 -9.02
CA THR A 625 9.41 13.08 -8.57
C THR A 625 8.07 12.52 -9.07
N PHE A 626 8.08 12.02 -10.30
CA PHE A 626 6.90 11.37 -10.86
C PHE A 626 6.51 10.09 -10.10
N TRP A 627 7.47 9.19 -9.90
CA TRP A 627 7.21 7.89 -9.25
C TRP A 627 6.85 8.03 -7.78
N ASN A 628 7.23 9.13 -7.13
CA ASN A 628 6.94 9.40 -5.72
C ASN A 628 5.59 10.08 -5.46
N LYS A 629 4.76 10.29 -6.46
CA LYS A 629 3.46 10.96 -6.30
C LYS A 629 2.44 10.20 -5.46
N SER A 630 2.58 8.88 -5.36
CA SER A 630 1.77 8.03 -4.47
C SER A 630 2.55 6.77 -4.12
N TYR A 631 2.12 6.08 -3.07
CA TYR A 631 2.67 4.76 -2.73
C TYR A 631 2.44 3.75 -3.86
N TYR A 632 1.27 3.77 -4.49
CA TYR A 632 0.97 2.92 -5.66
C TYR A 632 1.98 3.12 -6.80
N ASN A 633 2.29 4.37 -7.14
CA ASN A 633 3.30 4.66 -8.17
C ASN A 633 4.70 4.16 -7.78
N GLN A 634 5.05 4.21 -6.50
CA GLN A 634 6.34 3.67 -6.04
C GLN A 634 6.39 2.14 -6.20
N VAL A 635 5.28 1.44 -5.94
CA VAL A 635 5.18 0.00 -6.21
C VAL A 635 5.18 -0.29 -7.71
N LEU A 636 4.54 0.53 -8.54
CA LEU A 636 4.69 0.43 -10.01
C LEU A 636 6.14 0.61 -10.45
N TYR A 637 6.90 1.48 -9.80
CA TYR A 637 8.33 1.61 -10.06
C TYR A 637 9.12 0.37 -9.62
N GLN A 638 8.80 -0.25 -8.49
CA GLN A 638 9.36 -1.55 -8.11
C GLN A 638 9.09 -2.59 -9.20
N ILE A 639 7.85 -2.70 -9.68
CA ILE A 639 7.46 -3.61 -10.77
C ILE A 639 8.27 -3.34 -12.03
N LYS A 640 8.45 -2.06 -12.40
CA LYS A 640 9.31 -1.66 -13.52
C LYS A 640 10.75 -2.16 -13.33
N THR A 641 11.33 -2.02 -12.14
CA THR A 641 12.69 -2.50 -11.86
C THR A 641 12.80 -4.02 -11.91
N LEU A 642 11.75 -4.74 -11.53
CA LEU A 642 11.66 -6.20 -11.65
C LEU A 642 11.56 -6.62 -13.13
N ALA A 643 10.65 -6.02 -13.86
CA ALA A 643 10.39 -6.33 -15.27
C ALA A 643 11.61 -6.09 -16.18
N THR A 644 12.48 -5.14 -15.81
CA THR A 644 13.66 -4.76 -16.59
C THR A 644 14.98 -5.36 -16.09
N PHE A 645 14.98 -6.09 -14.98
CA PHE A 645 16.16 -6.81 -14.48
C PHE A 645 16.34 -8.15 -15.22
N GLU A 646 16.53 -8.05 -16.52
CA GLU A 646 16.57 -9.14 -17.48
C GLU A 646 17.98 -9.56 -17.86
N GLN A 647 18.10 -10.49 -18.79
CA GLN A 647 19.35 -10.90 -19.41
C GLN A 647 20.17 -9.68 -19.85
N GLY A 648 21.45 -9.66 -19.49
CA GLY A 648 22.35 -8.53 -19.65
C GLY A 648 22.56 -7.71 -18.38
N ALA A 649 21.97 -8.11 -17.25
CA ALA A 649 22.21 -7.49 -15.95
C ALA A 649 23.63 -7.74 -15.40
N GLY A 650 24.42 -8.61 -16.05
CA GLY A 650 25.84 -8.82 -15.77
C GLY A 650 26.16 -9.93 -14.79
N PHE A 651 25.17 -10.72 -14.35
CA PHE A 651 25.35 -11.84 -13.44
C PHE A 651 25.26 -13.16 -14.19
N TYR A 652 26.03 -14.19 -13.77
CA TYR A 652 26.03 -15.47 -14.47
C TYR A 652 24.65 -16.07 -14.65
N PHE A 653 23.81 -16.06 -13.60
CA PHE A 653 22.48 -16.63 -13.61
C PHE A 653 21.46 -15.74 -14.37
N THR A 654 21.75 -14.45 -14.53
CA THR A 654 20.88 -13.56 -15.33
C THR A 654 21.13 -13.71 -16.84
N GLU A 655 22.26 -14.31 -17.25
CA GLU A 655 22.63 -14.44 -18.65
C GLU A 655 21.94 -15.65 -19.32
N SER A 656 20.62 -15.79 -19.11
CA SER A 656 19.83 -16.85 -19.72
C SER A 656 18.37 -16.47 -19.96
N PRO A 657 17.67 -17.10 -20.93
CA PRO A 657 16.23 -16.90 -21.11
C PRO A 657 15.38 -17.29 -19.89
N ALA A 658 15.83 -18.23 -19.07
CA ALA A 658 15.09 -18.63 -17.86
C ALA A 658 15.06 -17.49 -16.82
N TRP A 659 16.10 -16.66 -16.74
CA TRP A 659 16.08 -15.48 -15.91
C TRP A 659 15.08 -14.44 -16.38
N ASN A 660 14.93 -14.26 -17.68
CA ASN A 660 13.92 -13.37 -18.25
C ASN A 660 12.51 -13.77 -17.81
N ILE A 661 12.21 -15.06 -17.78
CA ILE A 661 10.91 -15.55 -17.27
C ILE A 661 10.79 -15.32 -15.76
N LYS A 662 11.86 -15.54 -14.99
CA LYS A 662 11.86 -15.19 -13.55
C LYS A 662 11.55 -13.72 -13.33
N SER A 663 12.17 -12.81 -14.08
CA SER A 663 11.89 -11.36 -14.02
C SER A 663 10.42 -11.04 -14.33
N GLN A 664 9.86 -11.69 -15.34
CA GLN A 664 8.44 -11.53 -15.67
C GLN A 664 7.55 -12.04 -14.52
N LEU A 665 7.84 -13.20 -13.96
CA LEU A 665 7.08 -13.74 -12.83
C LEU A 665 7.13 -12.83 -11.61
N SER A 666 8.30 -12.29 -11.28
CA SER A 666 8.47 -11.33 -10.18
C SER A 666 7.63 -10.07 -10.40
N ALA A 667 7.69 -9.50 -11.60
CA ALA A 667 6.96 -8.27 -11.94
C ALA A 667 5.43 -8.51 -11.97
N HIS A 668 4.98 -9.58 -12.62
CA HIS A 668 3.56 -9.90 -12.72
C HIS A 668 2.97 -10.31 -11.36
N GLY A 669 3.67 -11.10 -10.57
CA GLY A 669 3.23 -11.50 -9.23
C GLY A 669 3.07 -10.30 -8.31
N THR A 670 4.06 -9.40 -8.28
CA THR A 670 3.99 -8.15 -7.52
C THR A 670 2.84 -7.25 -8.00
N TRP A 671 2.59 -7.20 -9.31
CA TRP A 671 1.47 -6.45 -9.87
C TRP A 671 0.11 -7.05 -9.50
N ALA A 672 -0.03 -8.37 -9.54
CA ALA A 672 -1.27 -9.04 -9.14
C ALA A 672 -1.60 -8.79 -7.67
N GLU A 673 -0.60 -8.85 -6.77
CA GLU A 673 -0.75 -8.52 -5.35
C GLU A 673 -1.10 -7.04 -5.14
N LEU A 674 -0.47 -6.10 -5.85
CA LEU A 674 -0.82 -4.68 -5.79
C LEU A 674 -2.28 -4.43 -6.22
N ARG A 675 -2.74 -5.09 -7.27
CA ARG A 675 -4.14 -4.99 -7.76
C ARG A 675 -5.12 -5.62 -6.77
N HIS A 676 -4.73 -6.69 -6.11
CA HIS A 676 -5.50 -7.31 -5.04
C HIS A 676 -5.70 -6.35 -3.85
N ASP A 677 -4.63 -5.73 -3.35
CA ASP A 677 -4.70 -4.81 -2.20
C ASP A 677 -5.57 -3.59 -2.47
N THR A 678 -5.60 -3.13 -3.71
CA THR A 678 -6.23 -1.88 -4.10
C THR A 678 -7.51 -2.06 -4.92
N ILE A 679 -8.11 -3.24 -4.86
CA ILE A 679 -9.24 -3.65 -5.69
C ILE A 679 -10.49 -2.75 -5.56
N LEU A 680 -10.67 -2.11 -4.42
CA LEU A 680 -11.78 -1.19 -4.15
C LEU A 680 -11.55 0.20 -4.78
N TYR A 681 -10.30 0.64 -4.83
CA TYR A 681 -9.95 2.02 -5.15
C TYR A 681 -9.56 2.24 -6.60
N VAL A 682 -8.92 1.25 -7.23
CA VAL A 682 -8.38 1.40 -8.58
C VAL A 682 -9.48 1.21 -9.62
N LYS A 683 -9.59 2.13 -10.57
CA LYS A 683 -10.54 2.05 -11.67
C LYS A 683 -10.18 0.91 -12.62
N GLN A 684 -11.09 -0.03 -12.77
CA GLN A 684 -10.88 -1.27 -13.55
C GLN A 684 -11.21 -1.11 -15.02
N VAL A 685 -10.53 -1.88 -15.84
CA VAL A 685 -10.81 -2.15 -17.26
C VAL A 685 -11.18 -3.64 -17.41
N VAL A 686 -12.01 -4.08 -18.36
CA VAL A 686 -12.89 -5.29 -18.26
C VAL A 686 -12.70 -6.45 -19.28
N ALA A 687 -12.34 -7.74 -18.94
CA ALA A 687 -12.57 -9.06 -19.70
C ALA A 687 -12.03 -10.36 -19.05
N GLU A 688 -12.18 -11.58 -19.42
CA GLU A 688 -12.31 -12.90 -18.77
C GLU A 688 -11.34 -14.08 -19.10
N ARG A 689 -11.09 -15.15 -18.29
CA ARG A 689 -11.35 -16.59 -18.01
C ARG A 689 -10.18 -17.57 -17.65
N ALA A 690 -10.41 -18.72 -17.00
CA ALA A 690 -9.88 -19.60 -15.99
C ALA A 690 -9.16 -20.98 -16.27
N GLY A 691 -8.38 -21.58 -15.37
CA GLY A 691 -8.18 -22.71 -14.51
C GLY A 691 -7.12 -23.84 -14.50
N ASP A 692 -6.45 -24.19 -13.40
CA ASP A 692 -6.04 -25.34 -12.51
C ASP A 692 -4.77 -26.25 -12.60
N GLY A 693 -4.09 -26.62 -11.55
CA GLY A 693 -3.39 -27.35 -10.56
C GLY A 693 -2.34 -28.48 -10.48
N ASP A 694 -1.40 -28.54 -9.64
CA ASP A 694 -0.81 -29.38 -8.56
C ASP A 694 0.42 -30.37 -8.67
N PHE A 695 1.33 -30.55 -7.69
CA PHE A 695 1.71 -31.41 -6.54
C PHE A 695 3.22 -31.78 -6.25
N ASP A 696 3.67 -32.20 -5.14
CA ASP A 696 4.45 -32.27 -3.90
C ASP A 696 5.76 -33.22 -3.75
N PRO A 697 6.59 -33.18 -2.62
CA PRO A 697 8.04 -33.48 -2.51
C PRO A 697 8.58 -34.55 -1.50
N THR A 698 9.97 -34.73 -1.32
CA THR A 698 10.66 -35.42 -0.17
C THR A 698 12.22 -35.28 0.01
N TYR A 699 12.80 -35.65 1.20
CA TYR A 699 14.15 -35.31 1.77
C TYR A 699 15.22 -36.43 2.07
N ARG A 700 16.52 -36.02 2.36
CA ARG A 700 17.59 -36.82 3.02
C ARG A 700 18.79 -36.02 3.63
N THR A 701 19.63 -36.60 4.58
CA THR A 701 20.55 -35.90 5.47
C THR A 701 22.03 -36.44 5.58
N GLU A 702 23.07 -35.53 5.61
CA GLU A 702 24.41 -35.62 6.22
C GLU A 702 25.08 -34.22 6.39
N PRO A 703 26.09 -33.99 7.31
CA PRO A 703 26.57 -32.67 7.70
C PRO A 703 27.54 -32.01 6.69
N LEU A 704 27.46 -30.72 6.52
CA LEU A 704 28.06 -29.95 5.46
C LEU A 704 28.81 -28.70 5.93
N PRO A 705 29.74 -28.11 5.13
CA PRO A 705 30.39 -26.85 5.48
C PRO A 705 29.38 -25.71 5.66
N LYS A 706 29.78 -24.65 6.39
CA LYS A 706 28.92 -23.47 6.57
C LYS A 706 28.46 -22.93 5.22
N PRO A 707 27.16 -22.75 4.99
CA PRO A 707 26.65 -22.23 3.73
C PRO A 707 27.00 -20.76 3.56
N VAL A 708 27.26 -20.34 2.34
CA VAL A 708 27.33 -18.91 1.99
C VAL A 708 26.04 -18.54 1.28
N HIS A 709 25.29 -17.64 1.89
CA HIS A 709 24.01 -17.17 1.42
C HIS A 709 24.18 -15.99 0.46
N TYR A 710 23.15 -15.62 -0.28
CA TYR A 710 23.17 -14.55 -1.27
C TYR A 710 21.82 -13.87 -1.36
N ILE A 711 21.80 -12.56 -1.67
CA ILE A 711 20.58 -11.80 -1.91
C ILE A 711 20.54 -11.44 -3.40
N GLU A 712 19.36 -11.44 -3.99
CA GLU A 712 19.19 -11.06 -5.39
C GLU A 712 19.66 -9.62 -5.64
N PRO A 713 20.63 -9.39 -6.56
CA PRO A 713 21.37 -8.14 -6.63
C PRO A 713 20.66 -7.06 -7.49
N ASN A 714 19.34 -6.96 -7.43
CA ASN A 714 18.55 -5.92 -8.07
C ASN A 714 18.55 -4.66 -7.19
N VAL A 715 19.65 -3.89 -7.23
CA VAL A 715 19.80 -2.66 -6.43
C VAL A 715 18.63 -1.69 -6.60
N PRO A 716 18.16 -1.36 -7.83
CA PRO A 716 17.04 -0.45 -8.01
C PRO A 716 15.74 -0.90 -7.30
N PHE A 717 15.45 -2.20 -7.28
CA PHE A 717 14.29 -2.74 -6.55
C PHE A 717 14.40 -2.49 -5.05
N TRP A 718 15.55 -2.78 -4.44
CA TRP A 718 15.74 -2.59 -3.01
C TRP A 718 15.73 -1.12 -2.59
N GLU A 719 16.25 -0.23 -3.44
CA GLU A 719 16.15 1.23 -3.26
C GLU A 719 14.69 1.70 -3.31
N ALA A 720 13.94 1.24 -4.31
CA ALA A 720 12.53 1.57 -4.46
C ALA A 720 11.68 1.03 -3.29
N SER A 721 11.96 -0.19 -2.83
CA SER A 721 11.25 -0.80 -1.68
C SER A 721 11.49 -0.01 -0.39
N LEU A 722 12.72 0.40 -0.13
CA LEU A 722 13.01 1.24 1.02
C LEU A 722 12.33 2.61 0.92
N THR A 723 12.28 3.20 -0.27
CA THR A 723 11.57 4.46 -0.52
C THR A 723 10.07 4.32 -0.24
N ALA A 724 9.44 3.27 -0.75
CA ALA A 724 8.01 3.01 -0.56
C ALA A 724 7.64 2.84 0.92
N VAL A 725 8.41 2.08 1.69
CA VAL A 725 8.14 1.88 3.14
C VAL A 725 8.32 3.19 3.92
N ASN A 726 9.32 4.00 3.58
CA ASN A 726 9.50 5.33 4.19
C ASN A 726 8.32 6.26 3.86
N SER A 727 7.80 6.19 2.65
CA SER A 727 6.63 6.98 2.23
C SER A 727 5.38 6.57 2.99
N LEU A 728 5.11 5.27 3.13
CA LEU A 728 4.00 4.78 3.95
C LEU A 728 4.03 5.37 5.36
N MET A 729 5.17 5.29 6.04
CA MET A 729 5.31 5.82 7.38
C MET A 729 5.00 7.32 7.45
N LYS A 730 5.47 8.11 6.47
CA LYS A 730 5.22 9.54 6.41
C LYS A 730 3.76 9.88 6.10
N ILE A 731 3.12 9.16 5.17
CA ILE A 731 1.71 9.35 4.84
C ILE A 731 0.85 9.10 6.08
N TYR A 732 1.05 7.98 6.75
CA TYR A 732 0.30 7.61 7.95
C TYR A 732 0.50 8.60 9.12
N ASP A 733 1.73 9.08 9.32
CA ASP A 733 2.05 10.08 10.36
C ASP A 733 1.40 11.45 10.08
N TYR A 734 1.39 11.87 8.82
CA TYR A 734 0.82 13.17 8.43
C TYR A 734 -0.70 13.23 8.61
N TYR A 735 -1.41 12.17 8.29
CA TYR A 735 -2.87 12.11 8.42
C TYR A 735 -3.36 11.67 9.81
N ASP A 736 -2.44 11.52 10.79
CA ASP A 736 -2.74 11.10 12.17
C ASP A 736 -3.44 9.72 12.23
N ILE A 737 -3.03 8.82 11.33
CA ILE A 737 -3.50 7.42 11.25
C ILE A 737 -2.35 6.42 11.53
N LEU A 738 -1.19 6.91 11.99
CA LEU A 738 -0.05 6.09 12.38
C LEU A 738 -0.18 5.69 13.85
N ASP A 739 -0.64 4.47 14.10
CA ASP A 739 -0.65 3.90 15.44
C ASP A 739 0.76 3.40 15.85
N ASP A 740 0.93 3.10 17.15
CA ASP A 740 2.24 2.72 17.70
C ASP A 740 2.72 1.35 17.18
N GLU A 741 1.82 0.42 16.87
CA GLU A 741 2.18 -0.87 16.29
C GLU A 741 2.69 -0.70 14.86
N THR A 742 1.90 -0.07 14.00
CA THR A 742 2.30 0.26 12.60
C THR A 742 3.64 0.96 12.56
N LYS A 743 3.83 1.97 13.42
CA LYS A 743 5.07 2.72 13.54
C LYS A 743 6.27 1.84 13.88
N THR A 744 6.11 0.92 14.83
CA THR A 744 7.16 -0.01 15.23
C THR A 744 7.52 -1.00 14.14
N TYR A 745 6.52 -1.56 13.46
CA TYR A 745 6.73 -2.51 12.38
C TYR A 745 7.38 -1.87 11.15
N LEU A 746 6.94 -0.67 10.73
CA LEU A 746 7.56 0.05 9.63
C LEU A 746 9.01 0.44 9.92
N LYS A 747 9.35 0.88 11.14
CA LYS A 747 10.73 1.11 11.55
C LYS A 747 11.60 -0.13 11.37
N ASN A 748 11.14 -1.26 11.88
CA ASN A 748 11.88 -2.51 11.79
C ASN A 748 12.07 -2.96 10.33
N LEU A 749 11.08 -2.71 9.48
CA LEU A 749 11.17 -2.99 8.05
C LEU A 749 12.16 -2.08 7.33
N ILE A 750 12.18 -0.79 7.67
CA ILE A 750 13.16 0.19 7.16
C ILE A 750 14.58 -0.23 7.55
N GLU A 751 14.79 -0.60 8.82
CA GLU A 751 16.08 -1.12 9.30
C GLU A 751 16.52 -2.36 8.54
N LEU A 752 15.61 -3.32 8.35
CA LEU A 752 15.85 -4.54 7.61
C LEU A 752 16.28 -4.25 6.16
N TYR A 753 15.50 -3.42 5.45
CA TYR A 753 15.79 -3.08 4.06
C TYR A 753 17.07 -2.25 3.91
N THR A 754 17.38 -1.37 4.86
CA THR A 754 18.64 -0.62 4.91
C THR A 754 19.83 -1.56 4.93
N ARG A 755 19.81 -2.59 5.80
CA ARG A 755 20.90 -3.57 5.87
C ARG A 755 20.97 -4.46 4.64
N ILE A 756 19.83 -4.91 4.12
CA ILE A 756 19.76 -5.68 2.87
C ILE A 756 20.41 -4.90 1.74
N LEU A 757 20.03 -3.65 1.55
CA LEU A 757 20.53 -2.80 0.47
C LEU A 757 22.05 -2.60 0.52
N LYS A 758 22.62 -2.49 1.73
CA LYS A 758 24.08 -2.44 1.88
C LYS A 758 24.76 -3.70 1.35
N ILE A 759 24.24 -4.88 1.71
CA ILE A 759 24.78 -6.17 1.26
C ILE A 759 24.62 -6.28 -0.26
N VAL A 760 23.42 -5.97 -0.77
CA VAL A 760 23.09 -6.03 -2.20
C VAL A 760 24.00 -5.14 -3.04
N LYS A 761 24.34 -3.93 -2.57
CA LYS A 761 25.28 -3.04 -3.27
C LYS A 761 26.68 -3.66 -3.38
N LEU A 762 27.18 -4.30 -2.32
CA LEU A 762 28.44 -5.01 -2.35
C LEU A 762 28.39 -6.22 -3.31
N GLU A 763 27.31 -6.98 -3.29
CA GLU A 763 27.09 -8.12 -4.19
C GLU A 763 26.99 -7.68 -5.65
N ALA A 764 26.25 -6.61 -5.94
CA ALA A 764 26.11 -6.05 -7.27
C ALA A 764 27.42 -5.53 -7.86
N GLU A 765 28.27 -4.96 -7.03
CA GLU A 765 29.63 -4.51 -7.43
C GLU A 765 30.67 -5.63 -7.38
N ASN A 766 30.25 -6.86 -7.06
CA ASN A 766 31.13 -8.01 -6.92
C ASN A 766 32.23 -7.80 -5.86
N GLN A 767 31.90 -7.03 -4.82
CA GLN A 767 32.76 -6.80 -3.67
C GLN A 767 32.56 -7.87 -2.60
N GLU A 768 33.53 -7.97 -1.69
CA GLU A 768 33.44 -8.93 -0.61
C GLU A 768 32.47 -8.51 0.48
N VAL A 769 31.54 -9.39 0.84
CA VAL A 769 30.63 -9.25 1.96
C VAL A 769 31.25 -9.83 3.21
N ALA A 770 31.11 -9.20 4.35
CA ALA A 770 31.61 -9.71 5.61
C ALA A 770 30.95 -11.05 5.97
N GLN A 771 31.73 -12.00 6.49
CA GLN A 771 31.19 -13.33 6.87
C GLN A 771 29.98 -13.22 7.80
N LYS A 772 30.00 -12.28 8.73
CA LYS A 772 28.92 -12.03 9.68
C LYS A 772 27.63 -11.57 8.99
N ASP A 773 27.73 -10.79 7.91
CA ASP A 773 26.57 -10.37 7.11
C ASP A 773 26.04 -11.53 6.28
N ILE A 774 26.92 -12.38 5.74
CA ILE A 774 26.50 -13.62 5.08
C ILE A 774 25.77 -14.56 6.05
N GLU A 775 26.27 -14.73 7.26
CA GLU A 775 25.65 -15.54 8.32
C GLU A 775 24.34 -14.93 8.85
N TRP A 776 24.16 -13.61 8.66
CA TRP A 776 22.92 -12.90 9.01
C TRP A 776 21.81 -13.09 7.95
N ILE A 777 22.13 -13.27 6.67
CA ILE A 777 21.13 -13.36 5.59
C ILE A 777 19.96 -14.30 5.93
N PRO A 778 20.12 -15.50 6.49
CA PRO A 778 19.00 -16.35 6.87
C PRO A 778 18.08 -15.77 7.94
N THR A 779 18.52 -14.79 8.72
CA THR A 779 17.71 -14.16 9.76
C THR A 779 16.69 -13.16 9.17
N ILE A 780 16.89 -12.72 7.93
CA ILE A 780 15.91 -11.94 7.16
C ILE A 780 14.56 -12.65 7.18
N ILE A 781 14.56 -13.96 6.99
CA ILE A 781 13.34 -14.78 7.00
C ILE A 781 12.59 -14.63 8.32
N SER A 782 13.29 -14.76 9.45
CA SER A 782 12.66 -14.63 10.78
C SER A 782 12.18 -13.23 11.08
N SER A 783 12.85 -12.21 10.53
CA SER A 783 12.43 -10.83 10.67
C SER A 783 11.15 -10.59 9.89
N LEU A 784 11.08 -11.07 8.64
CA LEU A 784 9.88 -10.96 7.82
C LEU A 784 8.70 -11.77 8.40
N GLU A 785 8.94 -13.01 8.90
CA GLU A 785 7.92 -13.81 9.60
C GLU A 785 7.23 -13.04 10.74
N ARG A 786 7.96 -12.15 11.42
CA ARG A 786 7.39 -11.31 12.48
C ARG A 786 6.70 -10.06 11.94
N LEU A 787 7.30 -9.42 10.92
CA LEU A 787 6.79 -8.17 10.37
C LEU A 787 5.47 -8.33 9.62
N VAL A 788 5.25 -9.47 8.97
CA VAL A 788 3.96 -9.77 8.32
C VAL A 788 2.83 -10.07 9.33
N LEU A 789 3.10 -10.11 10.63
CA LEU A 789 2.08 -10.30 11.68
C LEU A 789 1.54 -8.97 12.25
N ILE A 790 1.80 -7.85 11.60
CA ILE A 790 1.23 -6.55 11.98
C ILE A 790 -0.29 -6.66 12.10
N HIS A 791 -0.86 -6.11 13.17
CA HIS A 791 -2.29 -6.17 13.51
C HIS A 791 -2.90 -7.59 13.62
N CYS A 792 -2.07 -8.58 13.96
CA CYS A 792 -2.50 -9.98 14.10
C CYS A 792 -2.42 -10.53 15.53
N ASP A 793 -2.40 -9.70 16.59
CA ASP A 793 -2.31 -10.12 18.01
C ASP A 793 -1.20 -11.16 18.30
N GLY A 794 -0.15 -11.24 17.46
CA GLY A 794 0.94 -12.20 17.57
C GLY A 794 0.54 -13.67 17.35
N TYR A 795 -0.70 -13.94 16.98
CA TYR A 795 -1.20 -15.29 16.72
C TYR A 795 -2.15 -15.34 15.53
N VAL A 796 -1.68 -15.87 14.42
CA VAL A 796 -2.54 -16.15 13.26
C VAL A 796 -3.21 -17.51 13.50
N SER A 797 -4.45 -17.50 14.00
CA SER A 797 -5.26 -18.71 14.14
C SER A 797 -5.88 -19.15 12.81
N ASP A 798 -5.91 -18.27 11.81
CA ASP A 798 -6.55 -18.53 10.53
C ASP A 798 -5.52 -19.03 9.52
N HIS A 799 -5.63 -20.32 9.16
CA HIS A 799 -4.78 -20.92 8.13
C HIS A 799 -4.90 -20.24 6.76
N GLU A 800 -5.97 -19.49 6.53
CA GLU A 800 -6.19 -18.78 5.28
C GLU A 800 -5.29 -17.55 5.12
N LEU A 801 -4.88 -16.90 6.23
CA LEU A 801 -3.94 -15.81 6.23
C LEU A 801 -2.49 -16.25 5.91
N LEU A 802 -2.22 -17.55 5.91
CA LEU A 802 -0.92 -18.14 5.62
C LEU A 802 -0.87 -18.82 4.25
N LYS A 803 -1.65 -18.34 3.31
CA LYS A 803 -1.66 -18.79 1.91
C LYS A 803 -1.47 -17.60 1.00
N MET A 804 -0.39 -17.64 0.22
CA MET A 804 -0.09 -16.53 -0.69
C MET A 804 -1.04 -16.44 -1.89
N ALA A 805 -1.86 -17.46 -2.16
CA ALA A 805 -2.80 -17.41 -3.27
C ALA A 805 -3.83 -16.30 -3.07
N CYS A 806 -3.78 -15.28 -3.93
CA CYS A 806 -4.75 -14.18 -4.01
C CYS A 806 -5.10 -13.89 -5.47
N ILE A 807 -6.24 -13.24 -5.70
CA ILE A 807 -6.80 -12.99 -7.03
C ILE A 807 -7.42 -11.60 -7.11
N ALA A 808 -7.28 -10.94 -8.24
CA ALA A 808 -7.92 -9.67 -8.52
C ALA A 808 -8.46 -9.62 -9.96
N ASP A 809 -9.65 -9.08 -10.11
CA ASP A 809 -10.18 -8.70 -11.42
C ASP A 809 -9.62 -7.32 -11.81
N VAL A 810 -9.02 -7.21 -12.99
CA VAL A 810 -8.27 -6.01 -13.40
C VAL A 810 -8.80 -5.35 -14.67
N TYR A 811 -9.66 -6.04 -15.40
CA TYR A 811 -10.26 -5.56 -16.64
C TYR A 811 -11.61 -6.25 -16.89
N THR A 812 -12.67 -5.52 -17.35
CA THR A 812 -13.98 -6.11 -17.69
C THR A 812 -14.43 -5.72 -19.12
N ASN A 813 -14.87 -6.65 -19.97
CA ASN A 813 -15.49 -6.40 -21.27
C ASN A 813 -16.99 -6.73 -21.18
N ASN A 814 -17.82 -5.70 -21.03
CA ASN A 814 -19.27 -5.86 -20.85
C ASN A 814 -19.95 -6.45 -22.09
N ASP A 815 -19.47 -6.16 -23.29
CA ASP A 815 -20.04 -6.69 -24.55
C ASP A 815 -19.92 -8.21 -24.65
N LEU A 816 -18.85 -8.74 -24.12
CA LEU A 816 -18.56 -10.16 -24.08
C LEU A 816 -18.99 -10.82 -22.76
N ASN A 817 -19.44 -10.04 -21.77
CA ASN A 817 -19.70 -10.47 -20.39
C ASN A 817 -18.49 -11.16 -19.78
N LEU A 818 -17.33 -10.51 -19.84
CA LEU A 818 -16.03 -11.09 -19.51
C LEU A 818 -15.23 -10.20 -18.52
N CYS A 819 -14.52 -10.76 -17.50
CA CYS A 819 -13.50 -10.07 -16.72
C CYS A 819 -12.15 -10.82 -16.71
N LEU A 820 -11.04 -10.10 -16.68
CA LEU A 820 -9.68 -10.62 -16.58
C LEU A 820 -9.31 -10.78 -15.10
N GLU A 821 -9.03 -11.99 -14.69
CA GLU A 821 -8.52 -12.31 -13.37
C GLU A 821 -6.99 -12.46 -13.44
N VAL A 822 -6.29 -11.84 -12.53
CA VAL A 822 -4.85 -12.00 -12.33
C VAL A 822 -4.58 -12.37 -10.90
N GLY A 823 -3.64 -13.28 -10.68
CA GLY A 823 -3.38 -13.75 -9.33
C GLY A 823 -2.06 -14.47 -9.17
N VAL A 824 -1.77 -14.81 -7.94
CA VAL A 824 -0.65 -15.67 -7.57
C VAL A 824 -1.16 -16.96 -6.95
N ALA A 825 -0.36 -18.01 -7.04
CA ALA A 825 -0.67 -19.32 -6.46
C ALA A 825 0.49 -19.75 -5.54
N SER A 826 0.73 -21.04 -5.37
CA SER A 826 1.87 -21.54 -4.60
C SER A 826 3.19 -21.07 -5.17
N PRO A 827 4.22 -20.76 -4.34
CA PRO A 827 5.48 -20.23 -4.84
C PRO A 827 6.25 -21.26 -5.68
N SER A 828 7.09 -20.78 -6.59
CA SER A 828 8.02 -21.62 -7.35
C SER A 828 9.38 -21.68 -6.66
N ARG A 829 10.12 -22.80 -6.82
CA ARG A 829 11.48 -22.94 -6.33
C ARG A 829 12.50 -22.50 -7.38
N ILE A 830 13.51 -21.76 -6.93
CA ILE A 830 14.57 -21.22 -7.77
C ILE A 830 15.90 -21.83 -7.32
N TYR A 831 16.68 -22.34 -8.27
CA TYR A 831 18.02 -22.85 -8.03
C TYR A 831 19.04 -21.95 -8.76
N VAL A 832 19.97 -21.39 -7.99
CA VAL A 832 20.97 -20.44 -8.49
C VAL A 832 22.38 -20.97 -8.23
N PRO A 833 23.19 -21.22 -9.29
CA PRO A 833 24.58 -21.62 -9.12
C PRO A 833 25.45 -20.41 -8.75
N LEU A 834 26.17 -20.53 -7.65
CA LEU A 834 27.05 -19.48 -7.11
C LEU A 834 28.45 -20.01 -6.87
N ASN A 835 29.44 -19.13 -6.98
CA ASN A 835 30.82 -19.39 -6.63
C ASN A 835 31.30 -18.32 -5.66
N ASP A 836 32.01 -18.68 -4.60
CA ASP A 836 32.57 -17.73 -3.64
C ASP A 836 34.05 -17.42 -3.86
N SER A 837 34.55 -16.36 -3.23
CA SER A 837 35.92 -15.91 -3.35
C SER A 837 36.96 -16.93 -2.83
N GLN A 838 36.50 -17.90 -2.06
CA GLN A 838 37.32 -18.99 -1.53
C GLN A 838 37.29 -20.25 -2.42
N GLY A 839 36.64 -20.18 -3.59
CA GLY A 839 36.53 -21.26 -4.56
C GLY A 839 35.45 -22.30 -4.23
N GLY A 840 34.56 -21.99 -3.25
CA GLY A 840 33.40 -22.83 -2.93
C GLY A 840 32.33 -22.68 -4.03
N LYS A 841 31.96 -23.77 -4.65
CA LYS A 841 30.91 -23.87 -5.65
C LYS A 841 29.65 -24.44 -5.00
N ARG A 842 28.53 -23.77 -5.13
CA ARG A 842 27.28 -24.19 -4.52
C ARG A 842 26.08 -23.82 -5.38
N ILE A 843 24.96 -24.47 -5.11
CA ILE A 843 23.68 -24.08 -5.64
C ILE A 843 22.85 -23.53 -4.48
N ALA A 844 22.52 -22.26 -4.54
CA ALA A 844 21.62 -21.62 -3.58
C ALA A 844 20.17 -21.83 -4.01
N ILE A 845 19.28 -21.91 -3.02
CA ILE A 845 17.85 -22.12 -3.22
C ILE A 845 17.11 -20.89 -2.75
N GLY A 846 16.18 -20.42 -3.57
CA GLY A 846 15.20 -19.40 -3.25
C GLY A 846 13.81 -19.82 -3.70
N TYR A 847 12.85 -18.94 -3.47
CA TYR A 847 11.48 -19.08 -3.96
C TYR A 847 11.04 -17.78 -4.62
N GLY A 848 10.12 -17.86 -5.56
CA GLY A 848 9.57 -16.75 -6.31
C GLY A 848 8.13 -16.98 -6.67
N PHE A 849 7.51 -16.01 -7.30
CA PHE A 849 6.13 -16.06 -7.73
C PHE A 849 5.86 -17.12 -8.79
N THR A 850 4.62 -17.59 -8.80
CA THR A 850 3.91 -18.08 -9.97
C THR A 850 2.85 -17.05 -10.34
N TYR A 851 2.43 -17.01 -11.59
CA TYR A 851 1.45 -16.04 -12.04
C TYR A 851 0.30 -16.72 -12.79
N ALA A 852 -0.92 -16.32 -12.47
CA ALA A 852 -2.12 -16.74 -13.15
C ALA A 852 -2.74 -15.54 -13.88
N GLU A 853 -3.10 -15.74 -15.14
CA GLU A 853 -3.78 -14.75 -15.97
C GLU A 853 -4.81 -15.47 -16.83
N PHE A 854 -6.08 -15.19 -16.54
CA PHE A 854 -7.16 -15.91 -17.16
C PHE A 854 -8.46 -15.12 -17.14
N THR A 855 -9.43 -15.57 -17.88
CA THR A 855 -10.67 -14.85 -18.08
C THR A 855 -11.89 -15.64 -17.60
N GLN A 856 -12.93 -14.94 -17.05
CA GLN A 856 -14.16 -15.59 -16.55
C GLN A 856 -15.42 -14.71 -16.77
N SER A 857 -16.63 -15.07 -16.28
CA SER A 857 -17.85 -14.26 -16.41
C SER A 857 -17.83 -13.04 -15.50
N SER A 858 -18.04 -11.84 -16.01
CA SER A 858 -18.08 -10.61 -15.19
C SER A 858 -19.16 -10.64 -14.11
N SER A 859 -20.18 -11.51 -14.26
CA SER A 859 -21.17 -11.77 -13.23
C SER A 859 -20.70 -12.73 -12.12
N ASP A 860 -19.53 -13.35 -12.23
CA ASP A 860 -19.01 -14.35 -11.30
C ASP A 860 -17.53 -14.09 -10.93
N ARG A 861 -17.21 -12.83 -10.65
CA ARG A 861 -15.87 -12.40 -10.19
C ARG A 861 -15.42 -13.25 -9.02
N LEU A 862 -14.15 -13.65 -9.03
CA LEU A 862 -13.61 -14.51 -7.98
C LEU A 862 -13.34 -13.75 -6.69
N THR A 863 -13.60 -14.44 -5.58
CA THR A 863 -13.05 -14.08 -4.28
C THR A 863 -11.79 -14.89 -4.01
N ASP A 864 -10.95 -14.43 -3.08
CA ASP A 864 -9.76 -15.18 -2.64
C ASP A 864 -10.10 -16.59 -2.19
N GLU A 865 -11.22 -16.79 -1.49
CA GLU A 865 -11.62 -18.14 -1.07
C GLU A 865 -11.99 -19.02 -2.26
N GLN A 866 -12.65 -18.47 -3.28
CA GLN A 866 -12.95 -19.21 -4.51
C GLN A 866 -11.65 -19.60 -5.23
N TRP A 867 -10.70 -18.67 -5.34
CA TRP A 867 -9.39 -18.91 -5.92
C TRP A 867 -8.59 -19.94 -5.10
N LYS A 868 -8.48 -19.77 -3.79
CA LYS A 868 -7.85 -20.73 -2.87
C LYS A 868 -8.48 -22.13 -2.97
N ASN A 869 -9.81 -22.21 -3.13
CA ASN A 869 -10.48 -23.49 -3.39
C ASN A 869 -10.06 -24.10 -4.72
N MET A 870 -9.88 -23.30 -5.76
CA MET A 870 -9.39 -23.76 -7.05
C MET A 870 -7.94 -24.22 -6.96
N VAL A 871 -7.08 -23.50 -6.24
CA VAL A 871 -5.66 -23.85 -6.04
C VAL A 871 -5.50 -25.07 -5.14
N TYR A 872 -6.23 -25.19 -4.04
CA TYR A 872 -5.91 -26.13 -2.96
C TYR A 872 -6.91 -27.30 -2.79
N LYS A 873 -8.15 -27.17 -3.24
CA LYS A 873 -9.20 -28.20 -3.02
C LYS A 873 -9.54 -29.02 -4.27
N GLN A 874 -9.32 -28.49 -5.47
CA GLN A 874 -9.61 -29.21 -6.71
C GLN A 874 -8.44 -30.11 -7.10
N ASN A 875 -8.72 -31.17 -7.89
CA ASN A 875 -7.68 -32.08 -8.37
C ASN A 875 -6.65 -31.29 -9.20
N GLN A 876 -5.53 -31.12 -8.64
CA GLN A 876 -4.36 -30.28 -8.96
C GLN A 876 -3.71 -30.48 -10.34
N LYS A 877 -4.29 -31.14 -11.27
CA LYS A 877 -3.69 -31.40 -12.60
C LYS A 877 -3.88 -30.24 -13.59
N ASP A 878 -4.56 -29.21 -13.21
CA ASP A 878 -5.00 -28.19 -14.14
C ASP A 878 -4.67 -26.73 -13.77
N ILE A 879 -3.80 -26.39 -12.78
CA ILE A 879 -3.34 -24.99 -12.56
C ILE A 879 -2.63 -24.45 -13.80
N ASN A 880 -1.95 -25.30 -14.56
CA ASN A 880 -1.27 -24.90 -15.77
C ASN A 880 -2.17 -24.24 -16.82
N LYS A 881 -3.48 -24.47 -16.78
CA LYS A 881 -4.41 -23.82 -17.70
C LYS A 881 -4.73 -22.37 -17.32
N TYR A 882 -4.44 -21.93 -16.05
CA TYR A 882 -4.60 -20.57 -15.56
C TYR A 882 -3.32 -19.74 -15.70
N MET A 883 -2.20 -20.44 -15.95
CA MET A 883 -0.91 -19.82 -16.16
C MET A 883 -0.71 -19.44 -17.62
N PRO A 884 -0.13 -18.28 -17.92
CA PRO A 884 0.17 -17.90 -19.29
C PRO A 884 1.16 -18.89 -19.94
N PHE A 885 1.07 -19.03 -21.26
CA PHE A 885 1.85 -20.04 -22.03
C PHE A 885 3.37 -19.88 -21.83
N TRP A 886 3.87 -18.66 -21.66
CA TRP A 886 5.29 -18.39 -21.51
C TRP A 886 5.85 -18.86 -20.17
N GLU A 887 5.01 -18.94 -19.15
CA GLU A 887 5.36 -19.52 -17.87
C GLU A 887 5.48 -21.04 -17.97
N GLN A 888 4.53 -21.69 -18.61
CA GLN A 888 4.48 -23.15 -18.74
C GLN A 888 5.70 -23.74 -19.47
N GLU A 889 6.30 -22.98 -20.40
CA GLU A 889 7.47 -23.45 -21.16
C GLU A 889 8.77 -23.50 -20.35
N CYS A 890 8.88 -22.77 -19.23
CA CYS A 890 10.11 -22.59 -18.47
C CYS A 890 10.16 -23.36 -17.15
N PHE A 891 9.03 -23.77 -16.62
CA PHE A 891 8.98 -24.54 -15.40
C PHE A 891 9.30 -26.01 -15.60
N LEU A 892 10.14 -26.52 -14.70
CA LEU A 892 10.31 -27.94 -14.53
C LEU A 892 9.13 -28.51 -13.73
N GLU A 893 8.51 -29.55 -14.22
CA GLU A 893 7.51 -30.30 -13.46
C GLU A 893 8.16 -31.02 -12.28
N THR A 894 7.54 -30.99 -11.11
CA THR A 894 7.91 -31.85 -10.02
C THR A 894 7.64 -33.30 -10.40
N THR A 895 8.66 -34.12 -10.39
CA THR A 895 8.43 -35.56 -10.48
C THR A 895 7.80 -36.03 -9.16
N THR A 896 6.68 -36.73 -9.25
CA THR A 896 5.80 -37.17 -8.13
C THR A 896 6.47 -38.07 -7.07
N ASN A 897 7.80 -38.22 -7.07
CA ASN A 897 8.59 -39.05 -6.17
C ASN A 897 9.72 -38.35 -5.41
N ALA A 898 9.88 -37.05 -5.54
CA ALA A 898 10.84 -36.31 -4.73
C ALA A 898 10.24 -36.04 -3.32
N SER A 899 10.05 -37.10 -2.53
CA SER A 899 9.73 -36.92 -1.11
C SER A 899 10.93 -36.28 -0.41
N PHE A 900 10.77 -35.08 0.10
CA PHE A 900 11.69 -34.55 1.12
C PHE A 900 11.53 -35.41 2.38
N ARG A 901 12.41 -36.37 2.63
CA ARG A 901 12.50 -37.13 3.88
C ARG A 901 13.51 -36.49 4.81
#